data_c47bb234f0ff3a1b4c9d9bfd271fff7b
#
_entry.id   c47bb234f0ff3a1b4c9d9bfd271fff7b
#
_cell.length_a   1.000
_cell.length_b   1.000
_cell.length_c   1.000
_cell.angle_alpha   90.00
_cell.angle_beta   90.00
_cell.angle_gamma   90.00
#
_symmetry.space_group_name_H-M   'P 1'
#
loop_
_entity.id
_entity.type
_entity.pdbx_description
1 polymer ?
#
loop_
_entity_poly.entity_id
_entity_poly.type
_entity_poly.pdbx_seq_one_letter_code
_entity_poly.pdbx_strand_id
1 'polypeptide(L)'
;METGTGKTYVYISTALQMARDYGVRKFVILVHSIAIRAGVVKTFEQTQQHFASKYPDVKYHWGVLGEGPALDDFTEPSSTVQFMVVSVQAIDKPESNAIYQEAEQPQLWGEAMNGIASVAKMRPVVLIDEPQNMATDLRRQAIATLNPMVALRYSATHKETFNLVHQLGPKAAADAGLVKRVSVKGIVAGSAGRPYLLFNKLRSKNKRLMAEVVMDCDTAGGPKRQNVVLQNGMDLYEESEGLGQYRGMVVDRFERKPDRIVFENGLVVHKGKEIGVDRESVWKDQIRHTIRQHLKKQQALDGTDRDVKVLSLFFVEHVSDYVGAEAPLPQMFDALFREEWERAGNNRDSCPDPSSVRVHYFPSTKTGIYKDTKGNASDSEFEERAYQEIIANKELLLTRENPRAFIFSHSALKEGWDNPNVFQVGFLRHTRSELERRQQIGRGLRLPVDTVGRRVRDNVQNKLTLIVDEAFSDFRDGLNREYIASGGSSATQVDIENADHEVVVTRRNDLFASEEFKELWKRISYKARYRVTLDPSILPLSIAQSESLDEIEYLTQRGNVLQTAELRYDDEGFVVTANADVNEDRGTSLSITGQRLPDPVRLVEDQLLTTKFPLQLTRPTIMTILAALPLQKKRKAIHDPERWSRIVAKAIRQTTIEQMVEHITYEALPDEKSWDAEVVFVEAESITPPPLSPGVDPSYGVAAARDGGSNLYDATIYDSHVERSFAEQLENDDRVVLFTKLPRRFKVGTPVGEYSPDWAIVYDDDGTHRLYLVRETKDTTHLEDLDWSEQMRIRFAGNHFAGAPNGLVEYAHTDARSGLRVDDASSGKSNTQSQRSSDEV
;
A
#
# COMPACT_ATOMS: atom_id res chain seq x y z
N MET A 1 0.90 -5.94 -3.55
CA MET A 1 0.53 -4.93 -4.58
C MET A 1 -0.79 -4.27 -4.18
N GLU A 2 -0.90 -2.95 -4.25
CA GLU A 2 -2.12 -2.23 -3.83
C GLU A 2 -3.34 -2.60 -4.68
N THR A 3 -4.54 -2.41 -4.11
CA THR A 3 -5.80 -2.64 -4.82
C THR A 3 -5.92 -1.67 -6.01
N GLY A 4 -6.44 -2.15 -7.13
CA GLY A 4 -6.61 -1.30 -8.33
C GLY A 4 -5.37 -1.18 -9.23
N THR A 5 -4.19 -1.69 -8.82
CA THR A 5 -2.94 -1.62 -9.60
C THR A 5 -2.78 -2.72 -10.64
N GLY A 6 -3.79 -3.58 -10.85
CA GLY A 6 -3.77 -4.61 -11.88
C GLY A 6 -3.09 -5.93 -11.48
N LYS A 7 -3.27 -6.41 -10.26
CA LYS A 7 -2.71 -7.69 -9.78
C LYS A 7 -2.90 -8.85 -10.76
N THR A 8 -4.12 -9.03 -11.27
CA THR A 8 -4.45 -10.09 -12.24
C THR A 8 -3.62 -10.00 -13.51
N TYR A 9 -3.49 -8.80 -14.08
CA TYR A 9 -2.62 -8.56 -15.23
C TYR A 9 -1.15 -8.92 -14.92
N VAL A 10 -0.66 -8.50 -13.74
CA VAL A 10 0.73 -8.73 -13.34
C VAL A 10 1.03 -10.22 -13.21
N TYR A 11 0.19 -11.00 -12.51
CA TYR A 11 0.50 -12.41 -12.35
C TYR A 11 0.36 -13.21 -13.66
N ILE A 12 -0.57 -12.86 -14.56
CA ILE A 12 -0.64 -13.46 -15.90
C ILE A 12 0.62 -13.11 -16.70
N SER A 13 1.02 -11.83 -16.70
CA SER A 13 2.25 -11.38 -17.35
C SER A 13 3.50 -12.08 -16.80
N THR A 14 3.58 -12.25 -15.47
CA THR A 14 4.67 -12.98 -14.81
C THR A 14 4.72 -14.44 -15.26
N ALA A 15 3.58 -15.11 -15.32
CA ALA A 15 3.49 -16.50 -15.78
C ALA A 15 3.95 -16.65 -17.24
N LEU A 16 3.50 -15.75 -18.14
CA LEU A 16 3.92 -15.76 -19.54
C LEU A 16 5.42 -15.46 -19.69
N GLN A 17 5.96 -14.58 -18.84
CA GLN A 17 7.41 -14.32 -18.81
C GLN A 17 8.17 -15.55 -18.30
N MET A 18 7.71 -16.22 -17.24
CA MET A 18 8.30 -17.48 -16.76
C MET A 18 8.24 -18.58 -17.84
N ALA A 19 7.17 -18.61 -18.62
CA ALA A 19 7.05 -19.54 -19.74
C ALA A 19 8.07 -19.28 -20.83
N ARG A 20 8.30 -18.01 -21.17
CA ARG A 20 9.27 -17.58 -22.18
C ARG A 20 10.71 -17.83 -21.71
N ASP A 21 11.04 -17.41 -20.49
CA ASP A 21 12.43 -17.33 -20.01
C ASP A 21 12.91 -18.68 -19.41
N TYR A 22 11.98 -19.46 -18.81
CA TYR A 22 12.30 -20.70 -18.08
C TYR A 22 11.58 -21.94 -18.60
N GLY A 23 10.75 -21.82 -19.63
CA GLY A 23 10.05 -22.97 -20.22
C GLY A 23 8.91 -23.53 -19.36
N VAL A 24 8.45 -22.83 -18.33
CA VAL A 24 7.33 -23.27 -17.50
C VAL A 24 6.02 -23.29 -18.31
N ARG A 25 5.25 -24.39 -18.22
CA ARG A 25 4.05 -24.56 -19.06
C ARG A 25 2.74 -24.72 -18.28
N LYS A 26 2.76 -25.06 -16.99
CA LYS A 26 1.59 -25.38 -16.19
C LYS A 26 1.43 -24.40 -15.03
N PHE A 27 0.33 -23.64 -15.05
CA PHE A 27 0.01 -22.64 -14.04
C PHE A 27 -1.39 -22.86 -13.48
N VAL A 28 -1.52 -22.93 -12.16
CA VAL A 28 -2.81 -22.95 -11.46
C VAL A 28 -3.05 -21.58 -10.85
N ILE A 29 -4.16 -20.94 -11.20
CA ILE A 29 -4.60 -19.69 -10.57
C ILE A 29 -5.64 -20.03 -9.53
N LEU A 30 -5.28 -19.85 -8.26
CA LEU A 30 -6.13 -20.18 -7.13
C LEU A 30 -6.84 -18.94 -6.60
N VAL A 31 -8.16 -19.00 -6.57
CA VAL A 31 -9.03 -17.92 -6.10
C VAL A 31 -9.97 -18.39 -5.00
N HIS A 32 -10.44 -17.48 -4.14
CA HIS A 32 -11.28 -17.87 -3.01
C HIS A 32 -12.80 -17.69 -3.27
N SER A 33 -13.20 -17.07 -4.37
CA SER A 33 -14.62 -16.86 -4.68
C SER A 33 -14.94 -17.00 -6.17
N ILE A 34 -16.20 -17.33 -6.47
CA ILE A 34 -16.70 -17.46 -7.85
C ILE A 34 -16.63 -16.10 -8.58
N ALA A 35 -16.88 -14.99 -7.87
CA ALA A 35 -16.83 -13.66 -8.46
C ALA A 35 -15.41 -13.28 -8.92
N ILE A 36 -14.38 -13.59 -8.12
CA ILE A 36 -12.98 -13.38 -8.50
C ILE A 36 -12.61 -14.31 -9.67
N ARG A 37 -13.06 -15.55 -9.65
CA ARG A 37 -12.87 -16.49 -10.76
C ARG A 37 -13.39 -15.92 -12.07
N ALA A 38 -14.62 -15.42 -12.09
CA ALA A 38 -15.20 -14.76 -13.27
C ALA A 38 -14.38 -13.53 -13.70
N GLY A 39 -13.87 -12.75 -12.76
CA GLY A 39 -12.99 -11.61 -13.04
C GLY A 39 -11.66 -11.99 -13.68
N VAL A 40 -11.06 -13.12 -13.26
CA VAL A 40 -9.83 -13.67 -13.88
C VAL A 40 -10.10 -14.10 -15.31
N VAL A 41 -11.19 -14.84 -15.56
CA VAL A 41 -11.59 -15.27 -16.91
C VAL A 41 -11.80 -14.08 -17.81
N LYS A 42 -12.59 -13.08 -17.36
CA LYS A 42 -12.81 -11.85 -18.10
C LYS A 42 -11.50 -11.10 -18.41
N THR A 43 -10.53 -11.14 -17.49
CA THR A 43 -9.20 -10.54 -17.73
C THR A 43 -8.47 -11.27 -18.86
N PHE A 44 -8.47 -12.60 -18.89
CA PHE A 44 -7.88 -13.35 -20.01
C PHE A 44 -8.51 -12.98 -21.34
N GLU A 45 -9.84 -12.93 -21.41
CA GLU A 45 -10.58 -12.56 -22.62
C GLU A 45 -10.21 -11.15 -23.12
N GLN A 46 -10.23 -10.18 -22.20
CA GLN A 46 -9.95 -8.78 -22.54
C GLN A 46 -8.50 -8.51 -22.90
N THR A 47 -7.54 -9.28 -22.34
CA THR A 47 -6.10 -9.05 -22.54
C THR A 47 -5.47 -10.01 -23.55
N GLN A 48 -6.23 -10.89 -24.17
CA GLN A 48 -5.70 -11.92 -25.08
C GLN A 48 -4.85 -11.34 -26.20
N GLN A 49 -5.36 -10.35 -26.92
CA GLN A 49 -4.65 -9.71 -28.04
C GLN A 49 -3.42 -8.96 -27.54
N HIS A 50 -3.54 -8.27 -26.38
CA HIS A 50 -2.43 -7.56 -25.77
C HIS A 50 -1.28 -8.51 -25.39
N PHE A 51 -1.57 -9.63 -24.74
CA PHE A 51 -0.54 -10.59 -24.38
C PHE A 51 0.02 -11.33 -25.59
N ALA A 52 -0.79 -11.60 -26.61
CA ALA A 52 -0.27 -12.16 -27.87
C ALA A 52 0.73 -11.21 -28.56
N SER A 53 0.48 -9.91 -28.52
CA SER A 53 1.42 -8.90 -29.04
C SER A 53 2.67 -8.77 -28.16
N LYS A 54 2.52 -8.81 -26.83
CA LYS A 54 3.62 -8.66 -25.88
C LYS A 54 4.54 -9.89 -25.81
N TYR A 55 3.98 -11.08 -26.02
CA TYR A 55 4.68 -12.38 -25.97
C TYR A 55 4.38 -13.20 -27.22
N PRO A 56 4.85 -12.77 -28.40
CA PRO A 56 4.47 -13.39 -29.68
C PRO A 56 4.87 -14.86 -29.79
N ASP A 57 5.93 -15.25 -29.10
CA ASP A 57 6.47 -16.62 -29.12
C ASP A 57 5.81 -17.54 -28.07
N VAL A 58 4.88 -17.02 -27.24
CA VAL A 58 4.25 -17.78 -26.17
C VAL A 58 2.76 -17.98 -26.45
N LYS A 59 2.41 -19.16 -26.91
CA LYS A 59 1.00 -19.58 -27.03
C LYS A 59 0.48 -20.05 -25.68
N TYR A 60 -0.73 -19.64 -25.33
CA TYR A 60 -1.36 -20.04 -24.07
C TYR A 60 -2.85 -20.32 -24.22
N HIS A 61 -3.36 -21.15 -23.32
CA HIS A 61 -4.76 -21.50 -23.16
C HIS A 61 -5.16 -21.43 -21.69
N TRP A 62 -6.42 -21.19 -21.40
CA TRP A 62 -6.96 -21.23 -20.03
C TRP A 62 -8.25 -22.02 -19.94
N GLY A 63 -8.46 -22.67 -18.80
CA GLY A 63 -9.70 -23.38 -18.48
C GLY A 63 -10.06 -23.18 -17.01
N VAL A 64 -11.30 -23.46 -16.68
CA VAL A 64 -11.83 -23.38 -15.31
C VAL A 64 -12.09 -24.80 -14.81
N LEU A 65 -11.53 -25.16 -13.65
CA LEU A 65 -11.76 -26.47 -13.05
C LEU A 65 -13.26 -26.71 -12.83
N GLY A 66 -13.77 -27.82 -13.35
CA GLY A 66 -15.18 -28.18 -13.30
C GLY A 66 -16.01 -27.66 -14.49
N GLU A 67 -15.40 -27.01 -15.46
CA GLU A 67 -16.03 -26.55 -16.70
C GLU A 67 -15.32 -27.18 -17.90
N GLY A 68 -16.02 -27.95 -18.69
CA GLY A 68 -15.48 -28.64 -19.89
C GLY A 68 -14.28 -29.57 -19.59
N PRO A 69 -13.36 -29.76 -20.56
CA PRO A 69 -12.20 -30.63 -20.45
C PRO A 69 -10.99 -30.00 -19.73
N ALA A 70 -11.17 -28.93 -18.96
CA ALA A 70 -10.08 -28.13 -18.39
C ALA A 70 -9.06 -28.95 -17.58
N LEU A 71 -9.49 -29.99 -16.87
CA LEU A 71 -8.60 -30.87 -16.11
C LEU A 71 -7.78 -31.76 -17.04
N ASP A 72 -8.42 -32.37 -18.04
CA ASP A 72 -7.76 -33.25 -19.01
C ASP A 72 -6.75 -32.47 -19.84
N ASP A 73 -7.17 -31.32 -20.37
CA ASP A 73 -6.28 -30.41 -21.13
C ASP A 73 -5.07 -30.02 -20.29
N PHE A 74 -5.30 -29.73 -18.99
CA PHE A 74 -4.20 -29.29 -18.09
C PHE A 74 -3.21 -30.41 -17.78
N THR A 75 -3.67 -31.66 -17.68
CA THR A 75 -2.83 -32.80 -17.31
C THR A 75 -2.13 -33.46 -18.51
N GLU A 76 -2.54 -33.13 -19.72
CA GLU A 76 -1.85 -33.61 -20.93
C GLU A 76 -0.54 -32.88 -21.17
N PRO A 77 0.50 -33.56 -21.72
CA PRO A 77 1.71 -32.90 -22.17
C PRO A 77 1.41 -31.90 -23.29
N SER A 78 1.87 -30.67 -23.16
CA SER A 78 1.63 -29.62 -24.15
C SER A 78 2.82 -28.67 -24.26
N SER A 79 3.11 -28.23 -25.49
CA SER A 79 4.04 -27.15 -25.76
C SER A 79 3.42 -25.75 -25.51
N THR A 80 2.09 -25.71 -25.42
CA THR A 80 1.34 -24.50 -25.12
C THR A 80 1.26 -24.29 -23.60
N VAL A 81 1.37 -23.03 -23.16
CA VAL A 81 1.20 -22.68 -21.74
C VAL A 81 -0.28 -22.90 -21.36
N GLN A 82 -0.49 -23.57 -20.26
CA GLN A 82 -1.84 -23.87 -19.78
C GLN A 82 -2.08 -23.27 -18.41
N PHE A 83 -3.18 -22.52 -18.32
CA PHE A 83 -3.69 -21.98 -17.07
C PHE A 83 -4.94 -22.74 -16.67
N MET A 84 -5.00 -23.17 -15.41
CA MET A 84 -6.21 -23.71 -14.82
C MET A 84 -6.67 -22.80 -13.68
N VAL A 85 -7.84 -22.20 -13.81
CA VAL A 85 -8.43 -21.35 -12.77
C VAL A 85 -9.24 -22.22 -11.81
N VAL A 86 -8.88 -22.19 -10.53
CA VAL A 86 -9.41 -23.07 -9.50
C VAL A 86 -9.97 -22.26 -8.34
N SER A 87 -11.21 -22.53 -7.95
CA SER A 87 -11.73 -22.04 -6.67
C SER A 87 -11.20 -22.91 -5.53
N VAL A 88 -10.73 -22.32 -4.44
CA VAL A 88 -10.21 -23.10 -3.30
C VAL A 88 -11.23 -24.10 -2.75
N GLN A 89 -12.52 -23.77 -2.83
CA GLN A 89 -13.62 -24.68 -2.43
C GLN A 89 -13.70 -25.95 -3.28
N ALA A 90 -13.12 -25.96 -4.48
CA ALA A 90 -13.10 -27.15 -5.34
C ALA A 90 -12.03 -28.16 -4.92
N ILE A 91 -11.11 -27.76 -4.02
CA ILE A 91 -10.00 -28.59 -3.55
C ILE A 91 -9.88 -28.67 -2.02
N ASP A 92 -10.66 -27.92 -1.24
CA ASP A 92 -10.49 -27.85 0.22
C ASP A 92 -11.24 -28.95 1.01
N LYS A 93 -12.01 -29.82 0.31
CA LYS A 93 -12.77 -30.90 0.92
C LYS A 93 -12.47 -32.23 0.24
N PRO A 94 -11.42 -32.94 0.65
CA PRO A 94 -11.02 -34.20 0.02
C PRO A 94 -12.15 -35.27 -0.03
N GLU A 95 -13.04 -35.26 0.96
CA GLU A 95 -14.13 -36.26 1.09
C GLU A 95 -15.29 -36.04 0.11
N SER A 96 -15.46 -34.84 -0.42
CA SER A 96 -16.63 -34.45 -1.22
C SER A 96 -16.33 -33.86 -2.59
N ASN A 97 -15.11 -33.29 -2.78
CA ASN A 97 -14.79 -32.62 -4.03
C ASN A 97 -14.47 -33.65 -5.14
N ALA A 98 -15.07 -33.46 -6.31
CA ALA A 98 -14.96 -34.38 -7.46
C ALA A 98 -13.52 -34.64 -7.93
N ILE A 99 -12.60 -33.64 -7.75
CA ILE A 99 -11.19 -33.80 -8.14
C ILE A 99 -10.44 -34.88 -7.37
N TYR A 100 -10.95 -35.32 -6.20
CA TYR A 100 -10.37 -36.37 -5.38
C TYR A 100 -10.99 -37.76 -5.67
N GLN A 101 -12.07 -37.80 -6.47
CA GLN A 101 -12.69 -39.08 -6.84
C GLN A 101 -11.81 -39.82 -7.87
N GLU A 102 -11.72 -41.12 -7.76
CA GLU A 102 -11.00 -41.93 -8.73
C GLU A 102 -11.69 -41.85 -10.09
N ALA A 103 -10.91 -41.79 -11.17
CA ALA A 103 -11.45 -41.84 -12.51
C ALA A 103 -12.13 -43.23 -12.73
N GLU A 104 -13.39 -43.23 -13.20
CA GLU A 104 -14.15 -44.45 -13.46
C GLU A 104 -13.55 -45.30 -14.59
N GLN A 105 -12.64 -44.75 -15.41
CA GLN A 105 -11.99 -45.49 -16.50
C GLN A 105 -10.55 -45.84 -16.15
N PRO A 106 -10.17 -47.12 -16.09
CA PRO A 106 -8.79 -47.52 -15.95
C PRO A 106 -8.00 -47.06 -17.19
N GLN A 107 -6.96 -46.28 -16.98
CA GLN A 107 -6.01 -46.00 -18.06
C GLN A 107 -5.35 -47.29 -18.51
N LEU A 108 -5.17 -47.49 -19.82
CA LEU A 108 -4.66 -48.72 -20.45
C LEU A 108 -3.24 -49.07 -19.93
N TRP A 109 -2.51 -48.12 -19.36
CA TRP A 109 -1.17 -48.26 -18.78
C TRP A 109 -1.02 -47.32 -17.60
N GLY A 110 -1.06 -47.82 -16.36
CA GLY A 110 -0.79 -47.07 -15.14
C GLY A 110 -1.84 -47.27 -14.04
N GLU A 111 -1.52 -46.82 -12.80
CA GLU A 111 -2.45 -46.82 -11.68
C GLU A 111 -3.55 -45.76 -11.92
N ALA A 112 -4.78 -46.08 -11.54
CA ALA A 112 -5.89 -45.14 -11.57
C ALA A 112 -5.54 -43.92 -10.65
N MET A 113 -5.40 -42.77 -11.25
CA MET A 113 -5.07 -41.53 -10.50
C MET A 113 -6.30 -40.64 -10.45
N ASN A 114 -6.60 -40.10 -9.27
CA ASN A 114 -7.59 -39.03 -9.16
C ASN A 114 -7.05 -37.70 -9.74
N GLY A 115 -7.96 -36.80 -10.02
CA GLY A 115 -7.63 -35.52 -10.69
C GLY A 115 -6.58 -34.70 -9.95
N ILE A 116 -6.60 -34.67 -8.59
CA ILE A 116 -5.62 -33.91 -7.81
C ILE A 116 -4.21 -34.50 -7.94
N ALA A 117 -4.08 -35.81 -7.94
CA ALA A 117 -2.81 -36.50 -8.13
C ALA A 117 -2.23 -36.24 -9.53
N SER A 118 -3.10 -36.20 -10.56
CA SER A 118 -2.73 -35.88 -11.93
C SER A 118 -2.17 -34.44 -12.03
N VAL A 119 -2.83 -33.49 -11.39
CA VAL A 119 -2.34 -32.09 -11.31
C VAL A 119 -1.01 -31.99 -10.54
N ALA A 120 -0.91 -32.70 -9.39
CA ALA A 120 0.30 -32.72 -8.57
C ALA A 120 1.53 -33.29 -9.31
N LYS A 121 1.32 -34.25 -10.21
CA LYS A 121 2.37 -34.84 -11.07
C LYS A 121 2.95 -33.79 -12.05
N MET A 122 2.14 -32.83 -12.48
CA MET A 122 2.58 -31.74 -13.37
C MET A 122 3.45 -30.73 -12.67
N ARG A 123 3.50 -30.71 -11.33
CA ARG A 123 4.25 -29.73 -10.51
C ARG A 123 4.03 -28.29 -10.98
N PRO A 124 2.78 -27.79 -10.96
CA PRO A 124 2.47 -26.47 -11.52
C PRO A 124 3.09 -25.33 -10.70
N VAL A 125 3.24 -24.18 -11.33
CA VAL A 125 3.38 -22.92 -10.59
C VAL A 125 1.99 -22.49 -10.13
N VAL A 126 1.81 -22.26 -8.83
CA VAL A 126 0.52 -21.86 -8.26
C VAL A 126 0.52 -20.35 -8.00
N LEU A 127 -0.40 -19.64 -8.65
CA LEU A 127 -0.63 -18.21 -8.48
C LEU A 127 -1.82 -18.03 -7.54
N ILE A 128 -1.60 -17.48 -6.36
CA ILE A 128 -2.63 -17.36 -5.31
C ILE A 128 -3.09 -15.93 -5.23
N ASP A 129 -4.36 -15.67 -5.56
CA ASP A 129 -4.97 -14.36 -5.44
C ASP A 129 -5.66 -14.20 -4.07
N GLU A 130 -5.34 -13.15 -3.34
CA GLU A 130 -5.82 -12.82 -2.00
C GLU A 130 -5.63 -13.99 -0.98
N PRO A 131 -4.38 -14.43 -0.73
CA PRO A 131 -4.05 -15.59 0.11
C PRO A 131 -4.54 -15.49 1.56
N GLN A 132 -4.79 -14.28 2.10
CA GLN A 132 -5.33 -14.10 3.45
C GLN A 132 -6.72 -14.74 3.63
N ASN A 133 -7.46 -14.91 2.54
CA ASN A 133 -8.76 -15.60 2.53
C ASN A 133 -8.63 -17.12 2.48
N MET A 134 -7.39 -17.62 2.37
CA MET A 134 -7.04 -19.05 2.28
C MET A 134 -6.08 -19.47 3.40
N ALA A 135 -6.03 -18.73 4.50
CA ALA A 135 -5.03 -18.91 5.56
C ALA A 135 -5.37 -20.03 6.57
N THR A 136 -6.50 -20.75 6.42
CA THR A 136 -6.82 -21.89 7.29
C THR A 136 -5.92 -23.10 6.98
N ASP A 137 -5.60 -23.90 8.00
CA ASP A 137 -4.72 -25.07 7.85
C ASP A 137 -5.26 -26.06 6.80
N LEU A 138 -6.59 -26.27 6.78
CA LEU A 138 -7.24 -27.11 5.78
C LEU A 138 -6.95 -26.64 4.34
N ARG A 139 -7.07 -25.35 4.09
CA ARG A 139 -6.79 -24.76 2.77
C ARG A 139 -5.30 -24.75 2.42
N ARG A 140 -4.44 -24.52 3.41
CA ARG A 140 -2.99 -24.64 3.21
C ARG A 140 -2.60 -26.08 2.82
N GLN A 141 -3.18 -27.08 3.48
CA GLN A 141 -3.00 -28.49 3.12
C GLN A 141 -3.51 -28.77 1.70
N ALA A 142 -4.71 -28.30 1.36
CA ALA A 142 -5.27 -28.46 0.01
C ALA A 142 -4.38 -27.83 -1.08
N ILE A 143 -3.74 -26.70 -0.80
CA ILE A 143 -2.77 -26.08 -1.71
C ILE A 143 -1.50 -26.95 -1.83
N ALA A 144 -1.05 -27.52 -0.72
CA ALA A 144 0.11 -28.40 -0.71
C ALA A 144 -0.11 -29.70 -1.50
N THR A 145 -1.35 -30.23 -1.56
CA THR A 145 -1.67 -31.43 -2.38
C THR A 145 -1.46 -31.21 -3.88
N LEU A 146 -1.49 -29.96 -4.36
CA LEU A 146 -1.14 -29.63 -5.75
C LEU A 146 0.35 -29.80 -6.07
N ASN A 147 1.20 -30.08 -5.07
CA ASN A 147 2.64 -30.25 -5.19
C ASN A 147 3.32 -29.16 -6.05
N PRO A 148 3.12 -27.87 -5.73
CA PRO A 148 3.60 -26.78 -6.57
C PRO A 148 5.13 -26.73 -6.65
N MET A 149 5.67 -26.45 -7.84
CA MET A 149 7.09 -26.10 -8.01
C MET A 149 7.42 -24.83 -7.22
N VAL A 150 6.55 -23.84 -7.28
CA VAL A 150 6.57 -22.59 -6.52
C VAL A 150 5.15 -22.04 -6.40
N ALA A 151 4.86 -21.38 -5.27
CA ALA A 151 3.62 -20.65 -5.05
C ALA A 151 3.90 -19.15 -4.99
N LEU A 152 3.34 -18.38 -5.92
CA LEU A 152 3.42 -16.92 -5.96
C LEU A 152 2.13 -16.33 -5.37
N ARG A 153 2.26 -15.53 -4.34
CA ARG A 153 1.14 -14.97 -3.57
C ARG A 153 0.97 -13.50 -3.90
N TYR A 154 -0.23 -13.11 -4.33
CA TYR A 154 -0.57 -11.73 -4.69
C TYR A 154 -1.70 -11.20 -3.79
N SER A 155 -1.45 -10.11 -3.07
CA SER A 155 -2.45 -9.45 -2.24
C SER A 155 -2.13 -7.98 -2.02
N ALA A 156 -3.15 -7.19 -1.69
CA ALA A 156 -3.00 -5.87 -1.13
C ALA A 156 -2.86 -5.91 0.41
N THR A 157 -3.42 -6.96 1.05
CA THR A 157 -3.56 -7.08 2.50
C THR A 157 -3.05 -8.43 2.98
N HIS A 158 -1.73 -8.59 3.09
CA HIS A 158 -1.14 -9.80 3.65
C HIS A 158 -1.26 -9.80 5.18
N LYS A 159 -1.73 -10.91 5.76
CA LYS A 159 -1.63 -11.15 7.22
C LYS A 159 -0.26 -11.69 7.61
N GLU A 160 0.33 -12.49 6.73
CA GLU A 160 1.65 -13.11 6.90
C GLU A 160 2.43 -12.96 5.60
N THR A 161 3.65 -12.50 5.68
CA THR A 161 4.56 -12.38 4.53
C THR A 161 5.59 -13.48 4.54
N PHE A 162 5.75 -14.17 3.41
CA PHE A 162 6.77 -15.19 3.20
C PHE A 162 7.58 -14.79 1.97
N ASN A 163 8.89 -14.68 2.10
CA ASN A 163 9.80 -14.39 1.01
C ASN A 163 9.29 -13.24 0.11
N LEU A 164 9.10 -12.06 0.72
CA LEU A 164 8.57 -10.90 0.02
C LEU A 164 9.51 -10.49 -1.12
N VAL A 165 9.04 -10.63 -2.36
CA VAL A 165 9.83 -10.33 -3.58
C VAL A 165 9.61 -8.89 -4.04
N HIS A 166 8.36 -8.38 -3.93
CA HIS A 166 8.01 -7.05 -4.38
C HIS A 166 6.87 -6.47 -3.55
N GLN A 167 7.00 -5.22 -3.15
CA GLN A 167 5.98 -4.46 -2.43
C GLN A 167 5.63 -3.17 -3.19
N LEU A 168 4.36 -3.04 -3.59
CA LEU A 168 3.79 -1.79 -4.07
C LEU A 168 2.71 -1.36 -3.09
N GLY A 169 3.06 -0.47 -2.18
CA GLY A 169 2.14 0.07 -1.16
C GLY A 169 1.25 1.18 -1.70
N PRO A 170 0.26 1.64 -0.90
CA PRO A 170 -0.71 2.67 -1.32
C PRO A 170 -0.05 3.98 -1.74
N LYS A 171 0.92 4.46 -0.94
CA LYS A 171 1.66 5.69 -1.22
C LYS A 171 2.43 5.57 -2.55
N ALA A 172 3.23 4.52 -2.71
CA ALA A 172 3.99 4.31 -3.94
C ALA A 172 3.08 4.16 -5.18
N ALA A 173 1.91 3.53 -5.03
CA ALA A 173 0.93 3.40 -6.10
C ALA A 173 0.28 4.75 -6.47
N ALA A 174 -0.03 5.59 -5.47
CA ALA A 174 -0.58 6.93 -5.69
C ALA A 174 0.48 7.87 -6.29
N ASP A 175 1.70 7.88 -5.74
CA ASP A 175 2.83 8.68 -6.24
C ASP A 175 3.19 8.32 -7.70
N ALA A 176 3.07 7.04 -8.05
CA ALA A 176 3.26 6.57 -9.44
C ALA A 176 2.05 6.84 -10.36
N GLY A 177 0.99 7.49 -9.87
CA GLY A 177 -0.23 7.74 -10.66
C GLY A 177 -0.93 6.48 -11.14
N LEU A 178 -0.84 5.37 -10.40
CA LEU A 178 -1.47 4.09 -10.73
C LEU A 178 -2.87 3.95 -10.15
N VAL A 179 -3.17 4.71 -9.10
CA VAL A 179 -4.46 4.75 -8.40
C VAL A 179 -4.82 6.19 -8.07
N LYS A 180 -6.10 6.42 -7.72
CA LYS A 180 -6.55 7.72 -7.20
C LYS A 180 -5.88 8.02 -5.85
N ARG A 181 -5.64 9.29 -5.59
CA ARG A 181 -5.30 9.80 -4.27
C ARG A 181 -6.52 9.76 -3.36
N VAL A 182 -6.33 9.68 -2.06
CA VAL A 182 -7.43 9.60 -1.09
C VAL A 182 -7.55 10.93 -0.35
N SER A 183 -8.74 11.52 -0.37
CA SER A 183 -9.09 12.65 0.49
C SER A 183 -10.21 12.24 1.45
N VAL A 184 -10.20 12.77 2.66
CA VAL A 184 -11.15 12.40 3.72
C VAL A 184 -11.87 13.64 4.25
N LYS A 185 -13.19 13.55 4.31
CA LYS A 185 -14.07 14.48 5.00
C LYS A 185 -14.61 13.80 6.26
N GLY A 186 -14.10 14.19 7.42
CA GLY A 186 -14.65 13.77 8.71
C GLY A 186 -15.91 14.58 9.04
N ILE A 187 -16.98 13.90 9.40
CA ILE A 187 -18.20 14.51 9.94
C ILE A 187 -18.36 14.00 11.36
N VAL A 188 -17.96 14.81 12.30
CA VAL A 188 -18.12 14.52 13.73
C VAL A 188 -19.47 15.05 14.17
N ALA A 189 -20.32 14.17 14.73
CA ALA A 189 -21.50 14.64 15.45
C ALA A 189 -21.01 15.57 16.56
N GLY A 190 -21.32 16.85 16.45
CA GLY A 190 -21.12 17.75 17.57
C GLY A 190 -21.92 17.20 18.75
N SER A 191 -21.23 16.86 19.81
CA SER A 191 -21.85 16.44 21.08
C SER A 191 -22.48 17.66 21.78
N ALA A 192 -23.35 18.38 21.11
CA ALA A 192 -24.01 19.57 21.63
C ALA A 192 -24.79 19.22 22.91
N GLY A 193 -24.05 18.93 24.00
CA GLY A 193 -24.60 18.65 25.33
C GLY A 193 -25.28 17.29 25.51
N ARG A 194 -25.08 16.33 24.57
CA ARG A 194 -25.61 14.96 24.70
C ARG A 194 -24.53 13.98 25.13
N PRO A 195 -24.75 13.12 26.13
CA PRO A 195 -23.74 12.16 26.58
C PRO A 195 -23.53 11.06 25.53
N TYR A 196 -22.36 10.97 24.95
CA TYR A 196 -21.99 9.83 24.09
C TYR A 196 -21.54 8.64 24.92
N LEU A 197 -22.14 7.47 24.71
CA LEU A 197 -21.73 6.22 25.32
C LEU A 197 -21.94 5.05 24.36
N LEU A 198 -20.88 4.32 24.02
CA LEU A 198 -20.93 3.07 23.28
C LEU A 198 -20.60 1.91 24.23
N PHE A 199 -21.52 0.97 24.41
CA PHE A 199 -21.30 -0.20 25.24
C PHE A 199 -20.73 -1.37 24.44
N ASN A 200 -19.45 -1.72 24.65
CA ASN A 200 -18.75 -2.76 23.90
C ASN A 200 -19.04 -4.17 24.44
N LYS A 201 -18.74 -4.44 25.73
CA LYS A 201 -18.92 -5.77 26.35
C LYS A 201 -18.89 -5.72 27.86
N LEU A 202 -19.47 -6.77 28.48
CA LEU A 202 -19.31 -7.04 29.90
C LEU A 202 -18.05 -7.91 30.13
N ARG A 203 -17.29 -7.56 31.15
CA ARG A 203 -16.22 -8.38 31.72
C ARG A 203 -16.57 -8.79 33.14
N SER A 204 -15.99 -9.91 33.61
CA SER A 204 -16.08 -10.31 35.02
C SER A 204 -14.69 -10.42 35.58
N LYS A 205 -14.36 -9.70 36.64
CA LYS A 205 -13.11 -9.81 37.39
C LYS A 205 -13.46 -9.94 38.87
N ASN A 206 -12.93 -10.96 39.53
CA ASN A 206 -13.21 -11.23 40.97
C ASN A 206 -14.71 -11.28 41.29
N LYS A 207 -15.50 -11.96 40.46
CA LYS A 207 -16.98 -12.06 40.57
C LYS A 207 -17.76 -10.73 40.44
N ARG A 208 -17.08 -9.61 40.13
CA ARG A 208 -17.74 -8.32 39.85
C ARG A 208 -17.88 -8.14 38.35
N LEU A 209 -19.04 -7.66 37.92
CA LEU A 209 -19.30 -7.28 36.55
C LEU A 209 -18.76 -5.86 36.30
N MET A 210 -18.18 -5.65 35.15
CA MET A 210 -17.67 -4.37 34.64
C MET A 210 -18.04 -4.24 33.19
N ALA A 211 -18.29 -3.02 32.70
CA ALA A 211 -18.58 -2.76 31.30
C ALA A 211 -17.45 -2.00 30.66
N GLU A 212 -16.97 -2.49 29.51
CA GLU A 212 -16.11 -1.69 28.64
C GLU A 212 -16.97 -0.82 27.74
N VAL A 213 -16.76 0.47 27.84
CA VAL A 213 -17.48 1.49 27.07
C VAL A 213 -16.51 2.43 26.39
N VAL A 214 -16.98 3.11 25.35
CA VAL A 214 -16.33 4.29 24.79
C VAL A 214 -17.18 5.50 25.15
N MET A 215 -16.59 6.52 25.75
CA MET A 215 -17.26 7.77 26.11
C MET A 215 -16.35 8.98 25.87
N ASP A 216 -16.94 10.17 25.81
CA ASP A 216 -16.17 11.39 25.73
C ASP A 216 -15.60 11.73 27.12
N CYS A 217 -14.29 11.99 27.20
CA CYS A 217 -13.60 12.47 28.38
C CYS A 217 -12.89 13.78 28.06
N ASP A 218 -12.87 14.73 29.00
CA ASP A 218 -12.14 15.98 28.79
C ASP A 218 -10.63 15.74 28.85
N THR A 219 -9.89 16.46 28.03
CA THR A 219 -8.43 16.37 27.97
C THR A 219 -7.87 17.78 27.80
N ALA A 220 -6.57 17.96 28.01
CA ALA A 220 -5.88 19.24 27.79
C ALA A 220 -6.09 19.83 26.37
N GLY A 221 -6.51 19.02 25.41
CA GLY A 221 -6.85 19.42 24.04
C GLY A 221 -8.35 19.45 23.73
N GLY A 222 -9.21 19.40 24.74
CA GLY A 222 -10.67 19.31 24.65
C GLY A 222 -11.21 17.87 24.72
N PRO A 223 -12.55 17.69 24.63
CA PRO A 223 -13.18 16.38 24.76
C PRO A 223 -12.71 15.40 23.69
N LYS A 224 -12.31 14.18 24.11
CA LYS A 224 -11.91 13.07 23.23
C LYS A 224 -12.58 11.77 23.66
N ARG A 225 -12.92 10.94 22.69
CA ARG A 225 -13.46 9.60 22.94
C ARG A 225 -12.39 8.67 23.47
N GLN A 226 -12.66 8.04 24.62
CA GLN A 226 -11.75 7.13 25.30
C GLN A 226 -12.45 5.83 25.69
N ASN A 227 -11.66 4.75 25.79
CA ASN A 227 -12.13 3.49 26.36
C ASN A 227 -12.09 3.58 27.87
N VAL A 228 -13.26 3.43 28.50
CA VAL A 228 -13.43 3.46 29.96
C VAL A 228 -14.01 2.13 30.43
N VAL A 229 -13.63 1.69 31.63
CA VAL A 229 -14.17 0.49 32.26
C VAL A 229 -15.05 0.91 33.41
N LEU A 230 -16.38 0.80 33.22
CA LEU A 230 -17.36 1.17 34.21
C LEU A 230 -17.59 0.06 35.22
N GLN A 231 -17.80 0.44 36.47
CA GLN A 231 -18.22 -0.40 37.58
C GLN A 231 -19.55 0.12 38.17
N ASN A 232 -20.23 -0.73 38.95
CA ASN A 232 -21.45 -0.29 39.66
C ASN A 232 -21.15 0.88 40.60
N GLY A 233 -22.00 1.88 40.60
CA GLY A 233 -21.87 3.10 41.40
C GLY A 233 -20.95 4.17 40.81
N MET A 234 -20.31 3.94 39.64
CA MET A 234 -19.51 4.98 38.97
C MET A 234 -20.39 6.07 38.37
N ASP A 235 -20.02 7.33 38.60
CA ASP A 235 -20.64 8.50 38.01
C ASP A 235 -19.85 8.87 36.70
N LEU A 236 -20.56 8.85 35.58
CA LEU A 236 -19.93 9.18 34.29
C LEU A 236 -19.49 10.65 34.20
N TYR A 237 -20.06 11.52 35.02
CA TYR A 237 -19.59 12.91 35.11
C TYR A 237 -18.14 12.97 35.65
N GLU A 238 -17.86 12.18 36.71
CA GLU A 238 -16.51 12.10 37.27
C GLU A 238 -15.55 11.39 36.29
N GLU A 239 -15.97 10.27 35.71
CA GLU A 239 -15.16 9.48 34.74
C GLU A 239 -14.88 10.25 33.45
N SER A 240 -15.68 11.24 33.09
CA SER A 240 -15.47 12.12 31.93
C SER A 240 -14.62 13.34 32.22
N GLU A 241 -14.03 13.45 33.40
CA GLU A 241 -13.31 14.65 33.88
C GLU A 241 -14.19 15.90 33.90
N GLY A 242 -15.46 15.74 34.29
CA GLY A 242 -16.39 16.85 34.57
C GLY A 242 -17.21 17.34 33.37
N LEU A 243 -17.34 16.55 32.29
CA LEU A 243 -18.20 16.93 31.18
C LEU A 243 -19.70 16.96 31.60
N GLY A 244 -20.29 18.16 31.54
CA GLY A 244 -21.65 18.44 32.02
C GLY A 244 -22.73 17.56 31.39
N GLN A 245 -22.51 17.03 30.21
CA GLN A 245 -23.43 16.14 29.50
C GLN A 245 -23.67 14.80 30.20
N TYR A 246 -22.77 14.35 31.08
CA TYR A 246 -22.88 13.10 31.82
C TYR A 246 -23.48 13.27 33.23
N ARG A 247 -23.87 14.45 33.61
CA ARG A 247 -24.48 14.69 34.95
C ARG A 247 -25.71 13.82 35.19
N GLY A 248 -25.72 13.11 36.31
CA GLY A 248 -26.81 12.21 36.70
C GLY A 248 -26.78 10.84 35.99
N MET A 249 -25.69 10.51 35.32
CA MET A 249 -25.45 9.19 34.73
C MET A 249 -24.59 8.33 35.65
N VAL A 250 -25.20 7.83 36.76
CA VAL A 250 -24.55 6.91 37.68
C VAL A 250 -24.95 5.47 37.31
N VAL A 251 -23.95 4.58 37.26
CA VAL A 251 -24.18 3.16 36.94
C VAL A 251 -24.88 2.46 38.09
N ASP A 252 -26.14 2.09 37.92
CA ASP A 252 -26.91 1.31 38.92
C ASP A 252 -26.45 -0.16 38.92
N ARG A 253 -26.58 -0.85 37.79
CA ARG A 253 -26.22 -2.26 37.66
C ARG A 253 -25.93 -2.70 36.22
N PHE A 254 -25.27 -3.85 36.14
CA PHE A 254 -25.07 -4.57 34.86
C PHE A 254 -25.96 -5.81 34.85
N GLU A 255 -26.60 -6.07 33.73
CA GLU A 255 -27.41 -7.26 33.52
C GLU A 255 -26.89 -8.09 32.37
N ARG A 256 -26.98 -9.43 32.49
CA ARG A 256 -26.68 -10.39 31.44
C ARG A 256 -27.96 -11.04 30.92
N LYS A 257 -28.00 -11.28 29.60
CA LYS A 257 -29.09 -11.93 28.86
C LYS A 257 -30.41 -11.11 28.88
N PRO A 258 -30.43 -9.98 28.15
CA PRO A 258 -29.40 -9.41 27.33
C PRO A 258 -28.33 -8.62 28.08
N ASP A 259 -27.11 -8.58 27.59
CA ASP A 259 -26.04 -7.73 28.13
C ASP A 259 -26.49 -6.25 28.07
N ARG A 260 -26.62 -5.58 29.20
CA ARG A 260 -27.01 -4.16 29.27
C ARG A 260 -26.44 -3.47 30.51
N ILE A 261 -26.30 -2.17 30.40
CA ILE A 261 -25.96 -1.26 31.50
C ILE A 261 -27.25 -0.55 31.88
N VAL A 262 -27.57 -0.51 33.14
CA VAL A 262 -28.73 0.25 33.71
C VAL A 262 -28.14 1.39 34.54
N PHE A 263 -28.61 2.60 34.29
CA PHE A 263 -28.24 3.80 35.03
C PHE A 263 -29.36 4.17 36.05
N GLU A 264 -29.00 4.85 37.14
CA GLU A 264 -29.93 5.28 38.17
C GLU A 264 -31.03 6.20 37.63
N ASN A 265 -30.74 6.98 36.59
CA ASN A 265 -31.72 7.83 35.90
C ASN A 265 -32.70 7.06 35.00
N GLY A 266 -32.67 5.72 35.04
CA GLY A 266 -33.55 4.85 34.26
C GLY A 266 -33.08 4.58 32.83
N LEU A 267 -31.99 5.17 32.38
CA LEU A 267 -31.40 4.90 31.05
C LEU A 267 -30.86 3.48 31.00
N VAL A 268 -31.13 2.79 29.90
CA VAL A 268 -30.64 1.43 29.64
C VAL A 268 -29.89 1.41 28.34
N VAL A 269 -28.62 0.95 28.37
CA VAL A 269 -27.77 0.83 27.18
C VAL A 269 -27.45 -0.65 26.93
N HIS A 270 -27.85 -1.14 25.77
CA HIS A 270 -27.60 -2.53 25.35
C HIS A 270 -26.21 -2.68 24.70
N LYS A 271 -25.63 -3.86 24.88
CA LYS A 271 -24.36 -4.20 24.26
C LYS A 271 -24.38 -3.97 22.75
N GLY A 272 -23.35 -3.28 22.27
CA GLY A 272 -23.19 -2.92 20.86
C GLY A 272 -24.04 -1.72 20.45
N LYS A 273 -24.79 -1.11 21.38
CA LYS A 273 -25.54 0.12 21.11
C LYS A 273 -24.82 1.33 21.67
N GLU A 274 -24.97 2.42 20.95
CA GLU A 274 -24.50 3.74 21.37
C GLU A 274 -25.66 4.67 21.66
N ILE A 275 -25.44 5.64 22.54
CA ILE A 275 -26.37 6.73 22.86
C ILE A 275 -25.66 8.08 22.61
N GLY A 276 -26.45 9.14 22.49
CA GLY A 276 -25.92 10.52 22.36
C GLY A 276 -25.52 10.92 20.95
N VAL A 277 -25.62 10.03 19.99
CA VAL A 277 -25.43 10.35 18.56
C VAL A 277 -26.80 10.54 17.92
N ASP A 278 -27.01 11.70 17.33
CA ASP A 278 -28.10 11.91 16.40
C ASP A 278 -27.69 11.33 15.05
N ARG A 279 -27.88 10.02 14.90
CA ARG A 279 -27.46 9.27 13.71
C ARG A 279 -28.08 9.82 12.42
N GLU A 280 -29.33 10.25 12.49
CA GLU A 280 -30.00 10.83 11.31
C GLU A 280 -29.38 12.16 10.91
N SER A 281 -28.97 12.98 11.87
CA SER A 281 -28.25 14.22 11.59
C SER A 281 -26.88 13.95 10.93
N VAL A 282 -26.15 12.97 11.44
CA VAL A 282 -24.85 12.57 10.83
C VAL A 282 -25.07 12.03 9.42
N TRP A 283 -26.05 11.14 9.21
CA TRP A 283 -26.38 10.65 7.87
C TRP A 283 -26.78 11.77 6.92
N LYS A 284 -27.58 12.72 7.42
CA LYS A 284 -28.00 13.89 6.64
C LYS A 284 -26.79 14.69 6.13
N ASP A 285 -25.81 14.93 7.00
CA ASP A 285 -24.61 15.65 6.61
C ASP A 285 -23.70 14.83 5.70
N GLN A 286 -23.53 13.52 5.96
CA GLN A 286 -22.76 12.64 5.11
C GLN A 286 -23.35 12.53 3.69
N ILE A 287 -24.66 12.36 3.57
CA ILE A 287 -25.36 12.29 2.29
C ILE A 287 -25.25 13.64 1.58
N ARG A 288 -25.50 14.76 2.26
CA ARG A 288 -25.38 16.11 1.71
C ARG A 288 -23.98 16.35 1.15
N HIS A 289 -22.94 16.07 1.92
CA HIS A 289 -21.56 16.26 1.49
C HIS A 289 -21.18 15.33 0.32
N THR A 290 -21.64 14.10 0.31
CA THR A 290 -21.41 13.16 -0.80
C THR A 290 -22.05 13.66 -2.08
N ILE A 291 -23.32 14.11 -2.03
CA ILE A 291 -24.02 14.68 -3.20
C ILE A 291 -23.30 15.94 -3.69
N ARG A 292 -22.94 16.84 -2.79
CA ARG A 292 -22.21 18.08 -3.12
C ARG A 292 -20.89 17.80 -3.82
N GLN A 293 -20.07 16.88 -3.28
CA GLN A 293 -18.80 16.49 -3.89
C GLN A 293 -19.01 15.81 -5.24
N HIS A 294 -20.05 14.99 -5.37
CA HIS A 294 -20.43 14.36 -6.64
C HIS A 294 -20.74 15.41 -7.71
N LEU A 295 -21.65 16.33 -7.42
CA LEU A 295 -22.06 17.38 -8.36
C LEU A 295 -20.87 18.28 -8.74
N LYS A 296 -20.08 18.72 -7.75
CA LYS A 296 -18.86 19.51 -7.99
C LYS A 296 -17.87 18.76 -8.90
N LYS A 297 -17.66 17.48 -8.63
CA LYS A 297 -16.74 16.65 -9.43
C LYS A 297 -17.26 16.44 -10.85
N GLN A 298 -18.55 16.19 -11.01
CA GLN A 298 -19.16 16.01 -12.33
C GLN A 298 -19.05 17.30 -13.16
N GLN A 299 -19.36 18.47 -12.57
CA GLN A 299 -19.23 19.77 -13.24
C GLN A 299 -17.78 20.06 -13.66
N ALA A 300 -16.81 19.74 -12.79
CA ALA A 300 -15.38 19.92 -13.09
C ALA A 300 -14.93 19.03 -14.26
N LEU A 301 -15.43 17.80 -14.34
CA LEU A 301 -15.11 16.87 -15.43
C LEU A 301 -15.85 17.21 -16.73
N ASP A 302 -17.07 17.72 -16.64
CA ASP A 302 -17.85 18.18 -17.81
C ASP A 302 -17.21 19.40 -18.49
N GLY A 303 -16.42 20.19 -17.76
CA GLY A 303 -15.60 21.28 -18.28
C GLY A 303 -14.31 20.85 -19.00
N THR A 304 -14.02 19.56 -19.06
CA THR A 304 -12.83 19.01 -19.72
C THR A 304 -13.18 18.37 -21.07
N ASP A 305 -12.17 18.14 -21.92
CA ASP A 305 -12.33 17.43 -23.20
C ASP A 305 -12.68 15.93 -23.02
N ARG A 306 -12.86 15.49 -21.78
CA ARG A 306 -13.01 14.07 -21.42
C ARG A 306 -14.39 13.81 -20.84
N ASP A 307 -15.15 12.98 -21.52
CA ASP A 307 -16.48 12.58 -21.08
C ASP A 307 -16.38 11.49 -20.00
N VAL A 308 -16.31 11.91 -18.73
CA VAL A 308 -16.22 11.02 -17.57
C VAL A 308 -17.46 11.13 -16.72
N LYS A 309 -18.17 10.04 -16.53
CA LYS A 309 -19.30 9.96 -15.60
C LYS A 309 -18.82 9.67 -14.19
N VAL A 310 -19.28 10.45 -13.22
CA VAL A 310 -18.98 10.28 -11.79
C VAL A 310 -19.95 9.29 -11.15
N LEU A 311 -19.46 8.42 -10.29
CA LEU A 311 -20.25 7.53 -9.44
C LEU A 311 -19.90 7.77 -7.98
N SER A 312 -20.93 7.63 -7.11
CA SER A 312 -20.80 7.70 -5.65
C SER A 312 -21.33 6.44 -5.00
N LEU A 313 -20.64 5.92 -4.01
CA LEU A 313 -20.99 4.70 -3.29
C LEU A 313 -21.32 5.02 -1.83
N PHE A 314 -22.42 4.47 -1.32
CA PHE A 314 -22.78 4.53 0.09
C PHE A 314 -22.77 3.15 0.71
N PHE A 315 -22.12 3.01 1.87
CA PHE A 315 -22.23 1.83 2.70
C PHE A 315 -23.19 2.07 3.84
N VAL A 316 -24.31 1.34 3.85
CA VAL A 316 -25.34 1.43 4.89
C VAL A 316 -25.11 0.40 6.00
N GLU A 317 -25.62 0.66 7.22
CA GLU A 317 -25.46 -0.25 8.34
C GLU A 317 -26.47 -1.38 8.30
N HIS A 318 -27.74 -1.07 8.02
CA HIS A 318 -28.82 -2.04 7.93
C HIS A 318 -29.60 -1.87 6.63
N VAL A 319 -30.00 -2.99 6.06
CA VAL A 319 -30.83 -2.97 4.84
C VAL A 319 -32.18 -2.31 5.12
N SER A 320 -32.73 -2.47 6.34
CA SER A 320 -33.95 -1.81 6.80
C SER A 320 -33.88 -0.27 6.81
N ASP A 321 -32.69 0.31 6.84
CA ASP A 321 -32.53 1.77 6.78
C ASP A 321 -32.82 2.31 5.36
N TYR A 322 -32.75 1.43 4.34
CA TYR A 322 -32.97 1.80 2.95
C TYR A 322 -34.21 1.14 2.32
N VAL A 323 -34.58 -0.08 2.73
CA VAL A 323 -35.69 -0.86 2.17
C VAL A 323 -36.88 -0.85 3.11
N GLY A 324 -38.06 -0.47 2.57
CA GLY A 324 -39.32 -0.38 3.30
C GLY A 324 -39.98 0.97 3.12
N ALA A 325 -41.30 1.03 3.32
CA ALA A 325 -42.09 2.25 3.12
C ALA A 325 -41.66 3.42 4.03
N GLU A 326 -41.17 3.10 5.22
CA GLU A 326 -40.72 4.09 6.25
C GLU A 326 -39.19 4.20 6.32
N ALA A 327 -38.44 3.62 5.36
CA ALA A 327 -36.99 3.67 5.39
C ALA A 327 -36.47 5.12 5.27
N PRO A 328 -35.60 5.60 6.20
CA PRO A 328 -35.23 7.00 6.26
C PRO A 328 -34.28 7.44 5.14
N LEU A 329 -33.36 6.56 4.69
CA LEU A 329 -32.27 6.94 3.78
C LEU A 329 -32.76 7.37 2.38
N PRO A 330 -33.72 6.69 1.72
CA PRO A 330 -34.22 7.13 0.42
C PRO A 330 -34.90 8.50 0.49
N GLN A 331 -35.74 8.73 1.50
CA GLN A 331 -36.45 10.00 1.68
C GLN A 331 -35.47 11.15 1.95
N MET A 332 -34.48 10.89 2.80
CA MET A 332 -33.42 11.83 3.14
C MET A 332 -32.57 12.17 1.91
N PHE A 333 -32.18 11.15 1.15
CA PHE A 333 -31.42 11.34 -0.09
C PHE A 333 -32.20 12.18 -1.12
N ASP A 334 -33.45 11.84 -1.35
CA ASP A 334 -34.30 12.50 -2.37
C ASP A 334 -34.49 13.98 -2.05
N ALA A 335 -34.70 14.32 -0.77
CA ALA A 335 -34.79 15.71 -0.33
C ALA A 335 -33.46 16.48 -0.50
N LEU A 336 -32.36 15.88 -0.03
CA LEU A 336 -31.03 16.50 -0.09
C LEU A 336 -30.51 16.61 -1.51
N PHE A 337 -30.85 15.67 -2.40
CA PHE A 337 -30.43 15.73 -3.80
C PHE A 337 -31.02 16.96 -4.50
N ARG A 338 -32.32 17.25 -4.29
CA ARG A 338 -32.96 18.43 -4.83
C ARG A 338 -32.35 19.72 -4.28
N GLU A 339 -32.10 19.76 -2.96
CA GLU A 339 -31.48 20.93 -2.30
C GLU A 339 -30.08 21.22 -2.84
N GLU A 340 -29.24 20.19 -2.96
CA GLU A 340 -27.85 20.36 -3.41
C GLU A 340 -27.77 20.57 -4.94
N TRP A 341 -28.73 20.07 -5.71
CA TRP A 341 -28.83 20.34 -7.14
C TRP A 341 -29.02 21.83 -7.41
N GLU A 342 -29.98 22.47 -6.71
CA GLU A 342 -30.23 23.91 -6.79
C GLU A 342 -29.01 24.71 -6.30
N ARG A 343 -28.39 24.28 -5.19
CA ARG A 343 -27.19 24.91 -4.62
C ARG A 343 -25.99 24.88 -5.59
N ALA A 344 -25.87 23.86 -6.40
CA ALA A 344 -24.82 23.73 -7.41
C ALA A 344 -25.01 24.66 -8.61
N GLY A 345 -26.04 25.52 -8.59
CA GLY A 345 -26.35 26.46 -9.65
C GLY A 345 -27.14 25.87 -10.81
N ASN A 346 -27.68 24.67 -10.66
CA ASN A 346 -28.51 24.05 -11.70
C ASN A 346 -29.95 24.51 -11.59
N ASN A 347 -30.65 24.55 -12.76
CA ASN A 347 -32.06 24.89 -12.77
C ASN A 347 -32.89 23.79 -12.06
N ARG A 348 -33.84 24.19 -11.21
CA ARG A 348 -34.73 23.30 -10.48
C ARG A 348 -35.57 22.41 -11.42
N ASP A 349 -36.02 22.98 -12.53
CA ASP A 349 -36.85 22.25 -13.52
C ASP A 349 -36.06 21.19 -14.31
N SER A 350 -34.71 21.26 -14.30
CA SER A 350 -33.82 20.28 -14.90
C SER A 350 -33.35 19.21 -13.89
N CYS A 351 -33.81 19.26 -12.64
CA CYS A 351 -33.42 18.27 -11.64
C CYS A 351 -33.97 16.88 -12.02
N PRO A 352 -33.09 15.87 -12.19
CA PRO A 352 -33.56 14.52 -12.43
C PRO A 352 -34.37 14.01 -11.23
N ASP A 353 -35.34 13.11 -11.49
CA ASP A 353 -35.99 12.44 -10.35
C ASP A 353 -34.94 11.70 -9.51
N PRO A 354 -34.83 12.03 -8.21
CA PRO A 354 -33.81 11.42 -7.36
C PRO A 354 -33.87 9.89 -7.29
N SER A 355 -35.06 9.30 -7.45
CA SER A 355 -35.22 7.83 -7.50
C SER A 355 -34.59 7.23 -8.77
N SER A 356 -34.46 8.01 -9.86
CA SER A 356 -33.83 7.57 -11.09
C SER A 356 -32.31 7.55 -11.03
N VAL A 357 -31.70 8.41 -10.19
CA VAL A 357 -30.22 8.52 -10.11
C VAL A 357 -29.62 7.62 -9.03
N ARG A 358 -30.44 7.03 -8.14
CA ARG A 358 -29.97 6.11 -7.12
C ARG A 358 -30.35 4.67 -7.40
N VAL A 359 -29.50 3.75 -7.01
CA VAL A 359 -29.73 2.30 -7.10
C VAL A 359 -29.16 1.64 -5.84
N HIS A 360 -29.70 0.51 -5.46
CA HIS A 360 -29.16 -0.26 -4.35
C HIS A 360 -28.86 -1.70 -4.75
N TYR A 361 -27.89 -2.29 -4.07
CA TYR A 361 -27.58 -3.70 -4.19
C TYR A 361 -27.34 -4.29 -2.79
N PHE A 362 -28.31 -5.11 -2.35
CA PHE A 362 -28.28 -5.80 -1.07
C PHE A 362 -28.35 -7.31 -1.27
N PRO A 363 -27.56 -8.11 -0.51
CA PRO A 363 -27.60 -9.56 -0.66
C PRO A 363 -28.91 -10.10 -0.12
N SER A 364 -29.66 -10.81 -0.94
CA SER A 364 -30.88 -11.55 -0.56
C SER A 364 -30.60 -13.05 -0.37
N THR A 365 -31.52 -13.74 0.28
CA THR A 365 -31.57 -15.19 0.37
C THR A 365 -32.11 -15.77 -0.95
N LYS A 366 -31.95 -17.10 -1.15
CA LYS A 366 -32.58 -17.80 -2.30
C LYS A 366 -34.09 -17.69 -2.33
N THR A 367 -34.73 -17.32 -1.22
CA THR A 367 -36.18 -17.08 -1.07
C THR A 367 -36.57 -15.62 -1.24
N GLY A 368 -35.66 -14.75 -1.70
CA GLY A 368 -35.92 -13.33 -1.94
C GLY A 368 -36.07 -12.49 -0.68
N ILE A 369 -35.53 -12.91 0.48
CA ILE A 369 -35.55 -12.14 1.71
C ILE A 369 -34.17 -11.52 1.92
N TYR A 370 -34.11 -10.24 2.18
CA TYR A 370 -32.84 -9.56 2.54
C TYR A 370 -32.28 -10.09 3.85
N LYS A 371 -30.99 -10.35 3.91
CA LYS A 371 -30.34 -11.01 5.07
C LYS A 371 -30.47 -10.27 6.38
N ASP A 372 -30.76 -8.99 6.36
CA ASP A 372 -30.78 -8.11 7.53
C ASP A 372 -32.19 -7.57 7.83
N THR A 373 -33.21 -8.12 7.19
CA THR A 373 -34.61 -7.67 7.39
C THR A 373 -35.47 -8.81 7.91
N LYS A 374 -36.22 -8.55 8.96
CA LYS A 374 -37.22 -9.48 9.49
C LYS A 374 -38.45 -9.50 8.56
N GLY A 375 -38.37 -10.28 7.50
CA GLY A 375 -39.54 -10.59 6.65
C GLY A 375 -39.84 -9.65 5.49
N ASN A 376 -38.98 -8.69 5.16
CA ASN A 376 -39.15 -7.88 3.93
C ASN A 376 -38.65 -8.69 2.72
N ALA A 377 -39.59 -9.03 1.84
CA ALA A 377 -39.27 -9.70 0.58
C ALA A 377 -38.52 -8.72 -0.35
N SER A 378 -37.52 -9.24 -1.09
CA SER A 378 -36.92 -8.52 -2.19
C SER A 378 -37.89 -8.47 -3.37
N ASP A 379 -37.89 -7.36 -4.10
CA ASP A 379 -38.43 -7.32 -5.46
C ASP A 379 -37.43 -8.05 -6.38
N SER A 380 -37.79 -9.28 -6.75
CA SER A 380 -36.89 -10.16 -7.52
C SER A 380 -36.53 -9.57 -8.90
N GLU A 381 -37.43 -8.85 -9.54
CA GLU A 381 -37.14 -8.17 -10.80
C GLU A 381 -36.22 -6.98 -10.60
N PHE A 382 -36.40 -6.23 -9.51
CA PHE A 382 -35.52 -5.10 -9.21
C PHE A 382 -34.09 -5.58 -8.87
N GLU A 383 -33.97 -6.64 -8.11
CA GLU A 383 -32.66 -7.21 -7.76
C GLU A 383 -31.93 -7.80 -8.97
N GLU A 384 -32.65 -8.47 -9.87
CA GLU A 384 -32.04 -8.99 -11.09
C GLU A 384 -31.58 -7.83 -11.99
N ARG A 385 -32.35 -6.75 -12.13
CA ARG A 385 -31.93 -5.53 -12.86
C ARG A 385 -30.72 -4.88 -12.18
N ALA A 386 -30.75 -4.70 -10.87
CA ALA A 386 -29.63 -4.15 -10.11
C ALA A 386 -28.38 -5.02 -10.22
N TYR A 387 -28.52 -6.36 -10.21
CA TYR A 387 -27.42 -7.28 -10.46
C TYR A 387 -26.84 -7.11 -11.86
N GLN A 388 -27.70 -7.04 -12.89
CA GLN A 388 -27.29 -6.83 -14.27
C GLN A 388 -26.58 -5.48 -14.47
N GLU A 389 -27.09 -4.41 -13.88
CA GLU A 389 -26.51 -3.06 -14.01
C GLU A 389 -25.21 -2.89 -13.19
N ILE A 390 -25.19 -3.40 -11.97
CA ILE A 390 -24.08 -3.11 -11.02
C ILE A 390 -22.95 -4.15 -11.15
N ILE A 391 -23.28 -5.42 -11.33
CA ILE A 391 -22.32 -6.53 -11.25
C ILE A 391 -21.98 -7.10 -12.63
N ALA A 392 -22.98 -7.54 -13.39
CA ALA A 392 -22.75 -8.26 -14.64
C ALA A 392 -22.29 -7.31 -15.76
N ASN A 393 -22.93 -6.16 -15.89
CA ASN A 393 -22.66 -5.18 -16.94
C ASN A 393 -22.26 -3.83 -16.33
N LYS A 394 -21.28 -3.85 -15.43
CA LYS A 394 -20.79 -2.65 -14.72
C LYS A 394 -20.34 -1.50 -15.65
N GLU A 395 -20.04 -1.82 -16.90
CA GLU A 395 -19.70 -0.86 -17.94
C GLU A 395 -20.91 0.04 -18.31
N LEU A 396 -22.15 -0.46 -18.17
CA LEU A 396 -23.37 0.34 -18.41
C LEU A 396 -23.52 1.51 -17.43
N LEU A 397 -22.95 1.36 -16.21
CA LEU A 397 -22.92 2.47 -15.25
C LEU A 397 -21.99 3.62 -15.69
N LEU A 398 -21.08 3.37 -16.62
CA LEU A 398 -20.13 4.37 -17.12
C LEU A 398 -20.70 5.22 -18.24
N THR A 399 -21.83 4.81 -18.84
CA THR A 399 -22.47 5.54 -19.94
C THR A 399 -23.35 6.68 -19.41
N ARG A 400 -23.50 7.76 -20.18
CA ARG A 400 -24.33 8.91 -19.81
C ARG A 400 -25.83 8.64 -19.95
N GLU A 401 -26.21 7.70 -20.80
CA GLU A 401 -27.60 7.28 -20.99
C GLU A 401 -28.20 6.60 -19.78
N ASN A 402 -27.35 5.95 -18.96
CA ASN A 402 -27.77 5.38 -17.68
C ASN A 402 -27.80 6.48 -16.63
N PRO A 403 -28.96 6.88 -16.05
CA PRO A 403 -29.01 7.93 -15.06
C PRO A 403 -28.42 7.55 -13.69
N ARG A 404 -28.22 6.26 -13.41
CA ARG A 404 -27.72 5.76 -12.12
C ARG A 404 -26.32 6.32 -11.84
N ALA A 405 -26.18 7.01 -10.71
CA ALA A 405 -24.94 7.65 -10.28
C ALA A 405 -24.61 7.42 -8.80
N PHE A 406 -25.61 7.08 -8.00
CA PHE A 406 -25.48 6.83 -6.56
C PHE A 406 -25.87 5.39 -6.22
N ILE A 407 -24.91 4.64 -5.65
CA ILE A 407 -25.05 3.22 -5.37
C ILE A 407 -25.08 3.02 -3.86
N PHE A 408 -26.11 2.36 -3.33
CA PHE A 408 -26.21 1.99 -1.93
C PHE A 408 -25.97 0.51 -1.73
N SER A 409 -25.12 0.14 -0.74
CA SER A 409 -24.79 -1.25 -0.42
C SER A 409 -24.62 -1.45 1.07
N HIS A 410 -25.09 -2.58 1.61
CA HIS A 410 -24.98 -2.92 3.03
C HIS A 410 -23.64 -3.57 3.39
N SER A 411 -23.34 -4.66 2.79
CA SER A 411 -22.03 -5.32 2.91
C SER A 411 -21.18 -4.95 1.72
N ALA A 412 -19.88 -5.14 1.85
CA ALA A 412 -19.03 -4.99 0.69
C ALA A 412 -19.72 -5.61 -0.52
N LEU A 413 -20.05 -4.81 -1.52
CA LEU A 413 -20.39 -5.30 -2.85
C LEU A 413 -19.48 -6.49 -3.09
N LYS A 414 -20.01 -7.67 -3.51
CA LYS A 414 -19.28 -8.95 -3.55
C LYS A 414 -17.82 -8.74 -3.92
N GLU A 415 -16.92 -9.41 -3.22
CA GLU A 415 -15.49 -9.36 -3.51
C GLU A 415 -15.25 -9.46 -5.02
N GLY A 416 -14.41 -8.57 -5.56
CA GLY A 416 -14.17 -8.48 -7.00
C GLY A 416 -14.95 -7.38 -7.73
N TRP A 417 -15.97 -6.73 -7.12
CA TRP A 417 -16.57 -5.55 -7.73
C TRP A 417 -15.70 -4.32 -7.48
N ASP A 418 -15.36 -3.64 -8.54
CA ASP A 418 -14.69 -2.38 -8.58
C ASP A 418 -15.14 -1.61 -9.82
N ASN A 419 -15.43 -0.34 -9.66
CA ASN A 419 -15.76 0.52 -10.78
C ASN A 419 -14.76 1.67 -10.81
N PRO A 420 -14.10 1.93 -11.94
CA PRO A 420 -13.06 2.95 -12.04
C PRO A 420 -13.59 4.36 -11.76
N ASN A 421 -14.88 4.61 -12.02
CA ASN A 421 -15.46 5.96 -11.93
C ASN A 421 -16.13 6.25 -10.57
N VAL A 422 -15.88 5.45 -9.54
CA VAL A 422 -16.25 5.81 -8.16
C VAL A 422 -15.28 6.88 -7.65
N PHE A 423 -15.80 8.06 -7.32
CA PHE A 423 -15.04 9.20 -6.82
C PHE A 423 -15.39 9.57 -5.38
N GLN A 424 -16.56 9.17 -4.89
CA GLN A 424 -16.98 9.41 -3.51
C GLN A 424 -17.43 8.10 -2.85
N VAL A 425 -17.10 7.94 -1.57
CA VAL A 425 -17.59 6.86 -0.72
C VAL A 425 -18.10 7.45 0.59
N GLY A 426 -19.40 7.35 0.82
CA GLY A 426 -20.05 7.73 2.07
C GLY A 426 -20.24 6.52 2.99
N PHE A 427 -19.70 6.58 4.21
CA PHE A 427 -19.85 5.53 5.20
C PHE A 427 -21.00 5.86 6.15
N LEU A 428 -22.24 5.46 5.80
CA LEU A 428 -23.42 5.62 6.65
C LEU A 428 -23.47 4.56 7.76
N ARG A 429 -22.33 4.00 8.10
CA ARG A 429 -22.14 3.00 9.14
C ARG A 429 -20.82 3.17 9.84
N HIS A 430 -20.77 2.83 11.11
CA HIS A 430 -19.51 2.78 11.83
C HIS A 430 -18.77 1.48 11.52
N THR A 431 -17.63 1.57 10.82
CA THR A 431 -16.84 0.38 10.47
C THR A 431 -15.77 0.14 11.53
N ARG A 432 -15.93 -0.93 12.31
CA ARG A 432 -15.00 -1.31 13.40
C ARG A 432 -13.76 -2.05 12.92
N SER A 433 -13.81 -2.67 11.74
CA SER A 433 -12.70 -3.45 11.16
C SER A 433 -11.89 -2.58 10.21
N GLU A 434 -10.65 -2.32 10.57
CA GLU A 434 -9.70 -1.57 9.73
C GLU A 434 -9.47 -2.29 8.38
N LEU A 435 -9.41 -3.62 8.39
CA LEU A 435 -9.29 -4.44 7.18
C LEU A 435 -10.50 -4.27 6.24
N GLU A 436 -11.72 -4.30 6.80
CA GLU A 436 -12.94 -4.11 6.02
C GLU A 436 -12.99 -2.70 5.42
N ARG A 437 -12.61 -1.68 6.19
CA ARG A 437 -12.48 -0.30 5.74
C ARG A 437 -11.55 -0.18 4.54
N ARG A 438 -10.36 -0.78 4.61
CA ARG A 438 -9.39 -0.77 3.52
C ARG A 438 -9.93 -1.46 2.26
N GLN A 439 -10.62 -2.59 2.41
CA GLN A 439 -11.25 -3.28 1.28
C GLN A 439 -12.35 -2.43 0.62
N GLN A 440 -13.10 -1.65 1.41
CA GLN A 440 -14.13 -0.75 0.90
C GLN A 440 -13.52 0.45 0.16
N ILE A 441 -12.47 1.06 0.71
CA ILE A 441 -11.71 2.13 0.06
C ILE A 441 -11.15 1.64 -1.28
N GLY A 442 -10.59 0.43 -1.29
CA GLY A 442 -10.00 -0.19 -2.47
C GLY A 442 -10.92 -0.25 -3.70
N ARG A 443 -12.25 -0.21 -3.49
CA ARG A 443 -13.25 -0.24 -4.59
C ARG A 443 -13.30 1.05 -5.40
N GLY A 444 -12.88 2.18 -4.83
CA GLY A 444 -12.83 3.48 -5.49
C GLY A 444 -11.45 3.90 -6.00
N LEU A 445 -10.39 3.14 -5.69
CA LEU A 445 -9.00 3.57 -5.96
C LEU A 445 -8.61 3.53 -7.45
N ARG A 446 -9.27 2.75 -8.29
CA ARG A 446 -8.91 2.66 -9.72
C ARG A 446 -8.95 4.01 -10.39
N LEU A 447 -7.99 4.25 -11.30
CA LEU A 447 -8.02 5.42 -12.17
C LEU A 447 -9.29 5.43 -13.03
N PRO A 448 -9.95 6.59 -13.20
CA PRO A 448 -11.17 6.68 -13.95
C PRO A 448 -10.95 6.45 -15.44
N VAL A 449 -12.03 6.12 -16.13
CA VAL A 449 -12.07 5.98 -17.59
C VAL A 449 -13.14 6.89 -18.15
N ASP A 450 -12.90 7.38 -19.37
CA ASP A 450 -13.91 8.09 -20.14
C ASP A 450 -14.95 7.10 -20.73
N THR A 451 -15.98 7.62 -21.37
CA THR A 451 -17.07 6.82 -21.97
C THR A 451 -16.60 5.90 -23.10
N VAL A 452 -15.40 6.12 -23.66
CA VAL A 452 -14.78 5.23 -24.65
C VAL A 452 -13.75 4.27 -24.05
N GLY A 453 -13.63 4.23 -22.72
CA GLY A 453 -12.79 3.28 -21.99
C GLY A 453 -11.32 3.69 -21.85
N ARG A 454 -10.93 4.92 -22.25
CA ARG A 454 -9.54 5.40 -22.06
C ARG A 454 -9.32 5.90 -20.64
N ARG A 455 -8.18 5.56 -20.05
CA ARG A 455 -7.83 6.02 -18.73
C ARG A 455 -7.57 7.51 -18.69
N VAL A 456 -8.16 8.17 -17.70
CA VAL A 456 -7.94 9.58 -17.42
C VAL A 456 -6.83 9.69 -16.37
N ARG A 457 -5.73 10.34 -16.74
CA ARG A 457 -4.59 10.62 -15.87
C ARG A 457 -4.56 12.10 -15.56
N ASP A 458 -5.30 12.48 -14.52
CA ASP A 458 -5.38 13.87 -14.05
C ASP A 458 -5.28 13.84 -12.51
N ASN A 459 -4.17 14.32 -11.97
CA ASN A 459 -3.89 14.24 -10.54
C ASN A 459 -4.83 15.08 -9.68
N VAL A 460 -5.38 16.16 -10.22
CA VAL A 460 -6.36 16.99 -9.51
C VAL A 460 -7.71 16.30 -9.47
N GLN A 461 -8.13 15.72 -10.60
CA GLN A 461 -9.43 15.09 -10.70
C GLN A 461 -9.44 13.66 -10.16
N ASN A 462 -8.30 12.97 -10.18
CA ASN A 462 -8.17 11.59 -9.75
C ASN A 462 -8.07 11.44 -8.23
N LYS A 463 -9.08 11.95 -7.52
CA LYS A 463 -9.23 11.82 -6.07
C LYS A 463 -10.45 11.00 -5.71
N LEU A 464 -10.27 10.12 -4.74
CA LEU A 464 -11.35 9.41 -4.06
C LEU A 464 -11.64 10.14 -2.76
N THR A 465 -12.82 10.73 -2.64
CA THR A 465 -13.26 11.41 -1.42
C THR A 465 -14.05 10.44 -0.53
N LEU A 466 -13.56 10.24 0.70
CA LEU A 466 -14.22 9.45 1.71
C LEU A 466 -14.96 10.37 2.67
N ILE A 467 -16.25 10.09 2.91
CA ILE A 467 -17.07 10.81 3.88
C ILE A 467 -17.34 9.86 5.04
N VAL A 468 -16.74 10.17 6.21
CA VAL A 468 -16.71 9.30 7.39
C VAL A 468 -17.39 9.96 8.60
N ASP A 469 -17.79 9.16 9.58
CA ASP A 469 -18.45 9.56 10.82
C ASP A 469 -17.49 9.79 12.00
N GLU A 470 -16.22 10.02 11.71
CA GLU A 470 -15.17 10.24 12.71
C GLU A 470 -14.26 11.42 12.30
N ALA A 471 -13.46 11.91 13.25
CA ALA A 471 -12.52 12.98 12.97
C ALA A 471 -11.46 12.52 11.94
N PHE A 472 -11.03 13.46 11.09
CA PHE A 472 -9.99 13.19 10.08
C PHE A 472 -8.72 12.59 10.68
N SER A 473 -8.26 13.11 11.83
CA SER A 473 -7.08 12.59 12.54
C SER A 473 -7.23 11.12 12.91
N ASP A 474 -8.38 10.75 13.49
CA ASP A 474 -8.62 9.40 14.00
C ASP A 474 -8.70 8.39 12.85
N PHE A 475 -9.36 8.77 11.75
CA PHE A 475 -9.44 7.98 10.54
C PHE A 475 -8.06 7.74 9.93
N ARG A 476 -7.28 8.82 9.76
CA ARG A 476 -5.92 8.77 9.21
C ARG A 476 -5.01 7.86 10.04
N ASP A 477 -5.03 8.06 11.37
CA ASP A 477 -4.16 7.32 12.28
C ASP A 477 -4.57 5.83 12.38
N GLY A 478 -5.87 5.54 12.29
CA GLY A 478 -6.39 4.17 12.19
C GLY A 478 -5.90 3.47 10.92
N LEU A 479 -6.03 4.13 9.79
CA LEU A 479 -5.60 3.58 8.50
C LEU A 479 -4.07 3.38 8.42
N ASN A 480 -3.30 4.33 8.95
CA ASN A 480 -1.83 4.22 9.00
C ASN A 480 -1.37 3.07 9.90
N ARG A 481 -2.01 2.86 11.06
CA ARG A 481 -1.73 1.71 11.93
C ARG A 481 -1.95 0.38 11.20
N GLU A 482 -3.01 0.27 10.41
CA GLU A 482 -3.29 -0.93 9.63
C GLU A 482 -2.22 -1.18 8.55
N TYR A 483 -1.78 -0.14 7.85
CA TYR A 483 -0.72 -0.28 6.86
C TYR A 483 0.60 -0.75 7.48
N ILE A 484 0.96 -0.23 8.66
CA ILE A 484 2.15 -0.68 9.40
C ILE A 484 1.98 -2.13 9.85
N ALA A 485 0.81 -2.51 10.40
CA ALA A 485 0.51 -3.88 10.81
C ALA A 485 0.53 -4.89 9.66
N SER A 486 0.24 -4.44 8.43
CA SER A 486 0.31 -5.27 7.20
C SER A 486 1.73 -5.42 6.64
N GLY A 487 2.77 -5.03 7.38
CA GLY A 487 4.18 -5.13 6.96
C GLY A 487 4.68 -3.91 6.18
N GLY A 488 3.93 -2.81 6.17
CA GLY A 488 4.40 -1.52 5.68
C GLY A 488 5.41 -0.88 6.64
N SER A 489 6.44 -0.21 6.13
CA SER A 489 7.30 0.64 6.94
C SER A 489 6.61 1.96 7.26
N SER A 490 7.08 2.69 8.28
CA SER A 490 6.61 4.06 8.55
C SER A 490 6.77 5.01 7.35
N ALA A 491 7.67 4.69 6.43
CA ALA A 491 7.84 5.40 5.15
C ALA A 491 6.74 5.09 4.11
N THR A 492 5.87 4.12 4.36
CA THR A 492 4.73 3.74 3.49
C THR A 492 3.40 4.30 3.95
N GLN A 493 3.40 5.30 4.83
CA GLN A 493 2.18 5.98 5.27
C GLN A 493 1.38 6.48 4.06
N VAL A 494 0.06 6.30 4.12
CA VAL A 494 -0.84 6.82 3.08
C VAL A 494 -0.89 8.33 3.23
N ASP A 495 -0.63 9.02 2.14
CA ASP A 495 -0.83 10.48 2.08
C ASP A 495 -2.33 10.72 1.94
N ILE A 496 -3.00 10.94 3.08
CA ILE A 496 -4.43 11.20 3.13
C ILE A 496 -4.64 12.70 3.23
N GLU A 497 -5.30 13.26 2.25
CA GLU A 497 -5.59 14.68 2.18
C GLU A 497 -6.85 15.02 3.00
N ASN A 498 -6.82 16.19 3.64
CA ASN A 498 -8.03 16.75 4.24
C ASN A 498 -8.84 17.47 3.14
N ALA A 499 -10.06 17.05 2.88
CA ALA A 499 -10.90 17.62 1.83
C ALA A 499 -11.29 19.10 2.04
N ASP A 500 -11.03 19.67 3.23
CA ASP A 500 -11.39 21.06 3.55
C ASP A 500 -10.31 22.10 3.17
N HIS A 501 -9.07 21.67 2.90
CA HIS A 501 -7.93 22.57 2.68
C HIS A 501 -7.13 22.11 1.45
N GLU A 502 -7.69 22.33 0.26
CA GLU A 502 -7.03 21.97 -0.99
C GLU A 502 -6.45 23.21 -1.68
N VAL A 503 -5.16 23.14 -2.02
CA VAL A 503 -4.48 24.12 -2.87
C VAL A 503 -4.11 23.46 -4.18
N VAL A 504 -4.46 24.08 -5.31
CA VAL A 504 -4.13 23.58 -6.65
C VAL A 504 -2.95 24.37 -7.17
N VAL A 505 -1.93 23.66 -7.65
CA VAL A 505 -0.74 24.22 -8.28
C VAL A 505 -0.79 23.87 -9.77
N THR A 506 -0.68 24.87 -10.63
CA THR A 506 -0.90 24.75 -12.08
C THR A 506 0.41 24.89 -12.85
N ARG A 507 0.61 24.03 -13.86
CA ARG A 507 1.78 24.06 -14.74
C ARG A 507 1.70 25.24 -15.69
N ARG A 508 2.80 25.95 -15.89
CA ARG A 508 2.97 27.00 -16.90
C ARG A 508 3.24 26.33 -18.25
N ASN A 509 2.25 26.29 -19.11
CA ASN A 509 2.33 25.59 -20.38
C ASN A 509 3.28 26.26 -21.40
N ASP A 510 3.51 27.55 -21.27
CA ASP A 510 4.51 28.29 -22.04
C ASP A 510 5.95 27.79 -21.73
N LEU A 511 6.30 27.66 -20.46
CA LEU A 511 7.58 27.12 -20.02
C LEU A 511 7.71 25.62 -20.36
N PHE A 512 6.64 24.86 -20.19
CA PHE A 512 6.61 23.43 -20.54
C PHE A 512 6.82 23.18 -22.03
N ALA A 513 6.32 24.09 -22.90
CA ALA A 513 6.52 24.02 -24.36
C ALA A 513 7.87 24.61 -24.81
N SER A 514 8.64 25.26 -23.92
CA SER A 514 9.90 25.92 -24.24
C SER A 514 10.97 24.94 -24.69
N GLU A 515 11.94 25.39 -25.47
CA GLU A 515 13.09 24.60 -25.88
C GLU A 515 14.01 24.26 -24.70
N GLU A 516 14.07 25.12 -23.70
CA GLU A 516 14.82 24.94 -22.47
C GLU A 516 14.31 23.73 -21.69
N PHE A 517 13.00 23.62 -21.53
CA PHE A 517 12.39 22.47 -20.87
C PHE A 517 12.58 21.19 -21.69
N LYS A 518 12.34 21.23 -22.98
CA LYS A 518 12.50 20.06 -23.86
C LYS A 518 13.93 19.51 -23.83
N GLU A 519 14.93 20.38 -23.89
CA GLU A 519 16.32 19.98 -23.84
C GLU A 519 16.74 19.43 -22.48
N LEU A 520 16.27 20.06 -21.38
CA LEU A 520 16.44 19.54 -20.02
C LEU A 520 15.84 18.14 -19.91
N TRP A 521 14.57 18.02 -20.30
CA TRP A 521 13.84 16.75 -20.19
C TRP A 521 14.47 15.64 -21.03
N LYS A 522 14.88 15.92 -22.24
CA LYS A 522 15.60 14.96 -23.10
C LYS A 522 16.83 14.38 -22.42
N ARG A 523 17.53 15.18 -21.61
CA ARG A 523 18.75 14.77 -20.91
C ARG A 523 18.47 13.89 -19.70
N ILE A 524 17.41 14.19 -18.94
CA ILE A 524 17.13 13.53 -17.64
C ILE A 524 16.08 12.42 -17.72
N SER A 525 15.22 12.41 -18.76
CA SER A 525 14.05 11.51 -18.85
C SER A 525 14.38 10.06 -19.18
N TYR A 526 15.60 9.74 -19.51
CA TYR A 526 15.97 8.38 -19.90
C TYR A 526 15.80 7.39 -18.73
N LYS A 527 15.34 6.19 -19.05
CA LYS A 527 15.38 5.06 -18.14
C LYS A 527 16.65 4.25 -18.40
N ALA A 528 17.26 3.80 -17.34
CA ALA A 528 18.48 2.99 -17.45
C ALA A 528 18.29 1.62 -16.80
N ARG A 529 19.01 0.65 -17.34
CA ARG A 529 19.29 -0.61 -16.66
C ARG A 529 20.65 -0.46 -16.00
N TYR A 530 20.77 -0.92 -14.76
CA TYR A 530 22.09 -0.99 -14.13
C TYR A 530 22.62 -2.41 -14.11
N ARG A 531 23.94 -2.52 -14.15
CA ARG A 531 24.70 -3.74 -13.94
C ARG A 531 25.71 -3.50 -12.83
N VAL A 532 25.76 -4.41 -11.89
CA VAL A 532 26.75 -4.41 -10.81
C VAL A 532 27.67 -5.60 -10.98
N THR A 533 28.97 -5.37 -10.97
CA THR A 533 29.99 -6.44 -11.05
C THR A 533 30.72 -6.52 -9.71
N LEU A 534 30.30 -7.43 -8.85
CA LEU A 534 30.97 -7.69 -7.59
C LEU A 534 31.98 -8.83 -7.75
N ASP A 535 33.16 -8.69 -7.13
CA ASP A 535 34.13 -9.78 -7.03
C ASP A 535 33.81 -10.65 -5.79
N PRO A 536 33.37 -11.90 -6.00
CA PRO A 536 33.00 -12.78 -4.90
C PRO A 536 34.19 -13.16 -3.99
N SER A 537 35.42 -13.00 -4.46
CA SER A 537 36.64 -13.34 -3.70
C SER A 537 37.02 -12.25 -2.70
N ILE A 538 36.74 -11.00 -3.04
CA ILE A 538 37.10 -9.83 -2.21
C ILE A 538 36.06 -9.56 -1.13
N LEU A 539 34.77 -9.72 -1.45
CA LEU A 539 33.65 -9.38 -0.59
C LEU A 539 33.74 -9.98 0.83
N PRO A 540 34.06 -11.28 1.05
CA PRO A 540 34.16 -11.84 2.40
C PRO A 540 35.26 -11.21 3.24
N LEU A 541 36.38 -10.83 2.64
CA LEU A 541 37.51 -10.19 3.32
C LEU A 541 37.17 -8.75 3.70
N SER A 542 36.59 -7.99 2.78
CA SER A 542 36.14 -6.62 3.03
C SER A 542 35.11 -6.56 4.17
N ILE A 543 34.15 -7.50 4.20
CA ILE A 543 33.15 -7.58 5.27
C ILE A 543 33.84 -7.94 6.61
N ALA A 544 34.79 -8.88 6.62
CA ALA A 544 35.51 -9.27 7.82
C ALA A 544 36.31 -8.12 8.47
N GLN A 545 36.69 -7.12 7.69
CA GLN A 545 37.41 -5.91 8.10
C GLN A 545 36.47 -4.72 8.40
N SER A 546 35.15 -4.86 8.22
CA SER A 546 34.20 -3.77 8.44
C SER A 546 34.19 -3.33 9.90
N GLU A 547 34.29 -2.03 10.15
CA GLU A 547 34.17 -1.39 11.47
C GLU A 547 32.81 -1.68 12.13
N SER A 548 31.75 -1.87 11.33
CA SER A 548 30.44 -2.24 11.84
C SER A 548 30.44 -3.55 12.63
N LEU A 549 31.45 -4.40 12.45
CA LEU A 549 31.62 -5.63 13.23
C LEU A 549 32.25 -5.41 14.61
N ASP A 550 32.75 -4.22 14.90
CA ASP A 550 33.38 -3.94 16.21
C ASP A 550 32.32 -3.87 17.32
N GLU A 551 31.08 -3.57 16.97
CA GLU A 551 29.95 -3.68 17.89
C GLU A 551 29.77 -5.10 18.47
N ILE A 552 30.30 -6.14 17.82
CA ILE A 552 30.29 -7.53 18.31
C ILE A 552 31.11 -7.69 19.58
N GLU A 553 32.18 -6.92 19.77
CA GLU A 553 33.05 -7.01 20.94
C GLU A 553 32.29 -6.66 22.23
N TYR A 554 31.31 -5.80 22.15
CA TYR A 554 30.47 -5.36 23.27
C TYR A 554 29.28 -6.27 23.56
N LEU A 555 29.10 -7.39 22.81
CA LEU A 555 28.04 -8.34 23.10
C LEU A 555 28.29 -9.04 24.44
N THR A 556 27.38 -8.77 25.38
CA THR A 556 27.35 -9.45 26.68
C THR A 556 26.36 -10.59 26.68
N GLN A 557 26.60 -11.62 27.47
CA GLN A 557 25.63 -12.72 27.62
C GLN A 557 24.30 -12.20 28.16
N ARG A 558 23.20 -12.58 27.50
CA ARG A 558 21.85 -12.46 28.06
C ARG A 558 21.59 -13.61 29.02
N GLY A 559 21.74 -13.32 30.30
CA GLY A 559 21.52 -14.26 31.40
C GLY A 559 22.80 -14.82 32.02
N ASN A 560 22.81 -14.97 33.35
CA ASN A 560 23.96 -15.38 34.18
C ASN A 560 24.26 -16.89 34.10
N VAL A 561 24.51 -17.45 32.95
CA VAL A 561 24.95 -18.82 32.83
C VAL A 561 26.23 -18.87 32.01
N LEU A 562 27.37 -18.95 32.72
CA LEU A 562 28.65 -19.33 32.14
C LEU A 562 28.66 -20.85 31.95
N GLN A 563 28.34 -21.30 30.74
CA GLN A 563 28.57 -22.68 30.33
C GLN A 563 29.50 -22.70 29.13
N THR A 564 30.56 -23.45 29.24
CA THR A 564 31.40 -23.84 28.11
C THR A 564 30.62 -24.87 27.30
N ALA A 565 30.31 -24.50 26.04
CA ALA A 565 29.67 -25.42 25.12
C ALA A 565 30.58 -25.69 23.92
N GLU A 566 30.62 -26.91 23.48
CA GLU A 566 31.30 -27.30 22.25
C GLU A 566 30.30 -27.20 21.07
N LEU A 567 30.66 -26.40 20.07
CA LEU A 567 29.85 -26.24 18.86
C LEU A 567 30.30 -27.28 17.84
N ARG A 568 29.40 -28.18 17.46
CA ARG A 568 29.59 -29.10 16.35
C ARG A 568 28.62 -28.81 15.24
N TYR A 569 29.07 -28.94 14.03
CA TYR A 569 28.22 -28.87 12.84
C TYR A 569 27.92 -30.30 12.38
N ASP A 570 26.65 -30.62 12.25
CA ASP A 570 26.18 -31.86 11.63
C ASP A 570 25.26 -31.57 10.43
N ASP A 571 24.80 -32.63 9.76
CA ASP A 571 23.96 -32.53 8.57
C ASP A 571 22.60 -31.83 8.79
N GLU A 572 22.22 -31.60 10.05
CA GLU A 572 20.97 -30.92 10.43
C GLU A 572 21.17 -29.50 10.99
N GLY A 573 22.44 -29.05 11.13
CA GLY A 573 22.83 -27.72 11.61
C GLY A 573 23.78 -27.70 12.80
N PHE A 574 23.92 -26.56 13.47
CA PHE A 574 24.80 -26.43 14.62
C PHE A 574 24.21 -27.10 15.87
N VAL A 575 24.93 -28.06 16.43
CA VAL A 575 24.59 -28.71 17.72
C VAL A 575 25.53 -28.19 18.81
N VAL A 576 24.94 -27.67 19.86
CA VAL A 576 25.68 -27.29 21.06
C VAL A 576 25.67 -28.44 22.05
N THR A 577 26.84 -29.01 22.34
CA THR A 577 26.99 -29.95 23.42
C THR A 577 27.54 -29.18 24.63
N ALA A 578 26.74 -29.00 25.66
CA ALA A 578 27.18 -28.41 26.92
C ALA A 578 28.04 -29.44 27.68
N ASN A 579 29.29 -29.14 27.91
CA ASN A 579 30.08 -29.89 28.89
C ASN A 579 29.68 -29.41 30.28
N ALA A 580 29.06 -30.30 31.04
CA ALA A 580 28.65 -30.04 32.41
C ALA A 580 29.88 -30.17 33.33
N ASP A 581 30.67 -29.10 33.42
CA ASP A 581 31.49 -28.86 34.63
C ASP A 581 30.77 -27.76 35.41
N VAL A 582 29.88 -28.21 36.26
CA VAL A 582 29.11 -27.38 37.17
C VAL A 582 29.99 -27.17 38.42
N ASN A 583 30.32 -25.94 38.75
CA ASN A 583 30.71 -25.57 40.09
C ASN A 583 29.53 -25.86 41.04
N GLU A 584 29.69 -26.81 41.92
CA GLU A 584 28.72 -27.39 42.86
C GLU A 584 28.11 -26.41 43.88
N ASP A 585 28.41 -25.13 43.83
CA ASP A 585 28.08 -24.23 44.93
C ASP A 585 26.86 -23.32 44.76
N ARG A 586 26.05 -23.47 43.69
CA ARG A 586 24.74 -22.84 43.63
C ARG A 586 23.71 -23.73 42.91
N GLY A 587 22.97 -24.45 43.73
CA GLY A 587 21.99 -25.45 43.36
C GLY A 587 20.84 -25.03 42.45
N THR A 588 21.12 -24.85 41.18
CA THR A 588 20.14 -24.92 40.10
C THR A 588 20.86 -25.41 38.86
N SER A 589 20.90 -26.72 38.69
CA SER A 589 21.34 -27.34 37.44
C SER A 589 20.19 -27.18 36.40
N LEU A 590 20.31 -26.23 35.53
CA LEU A 590 19.60 -26.23 34.28
C LEU A 590 20.39 -27.10 33.29
N SER A 591 20.02 -28.38 33.16
CA SER A 591 20.53 -29.21 32.08
C SER A 591 19.94 -28.75 30.77
N ILE A 592 20.73 -28.05 29.97
CA ILE A 592 20.38 -27.73 28.58
C ILE A 592 20.83 -28.90 27.72
N THR A 593 20.15 -30.04 27.87
CA THR A 593 20.30 -31.16 26.95
C THR A 593 19.41 -30.87 25.73
N GLY A 594 20.01 -30.58 24.58
CA GLY A 594 19.32 -30.62 23.31
C GLY A 594 18.65 -29.32 22.85
N GLN A 595 18.99 -28.15 23.36
CA GLN A 595 18.59 -26.90 22.68
C GLN A 595 19.49 -26.69 21.46
N ARG A 596 18.87 -26.83 20.26
CA ARG A 596 19.51 -26.42 19.02
C ARG A 596 19.66 -24.90 19.03
N LEU A 597 20.88 -24.41 18.87
CA LEU A 597 21.04 -22.99 18.53
C LEU A 597 20.39 -22.73 17.16
N PRO A 598 19.75 -21.57 16.98
CA PRO A 598 19.26 -21.19 15.68
C PRO A 598 20.43 -21.17 14.68
N ASP A 599 20.19 -21.67 13.47
CA ASP A 599 21.16 -21.64 12.38
C ASP A 599 21.63 -20.19 12.13
N PRO A 600 22.91 -19.83 12.35
CA PRO A 600 23.40 -18.48 12.21
C PRO A 600 23.32 -17.98 10.76
N VAL A 601 23.41 -18.87 9.77
CA VAL A 601 23.23 -18.53 8.35
C VAL A 601 21.81 -18.07 8.11
N ARG A 602 20.83 -18.82 8.64
CA ARG A 602 19.41 -18.47 8.54
C ARG A 602 19.09 -17.16 9.26
N LEU A 603 19.62 -16.95 10.46
CA LEU A 603 19.41 -15.71 11.19
C LEU A 603 19.95 -14.50 10.41
N VAL A 604 21.15 -14.62 9.82
CA VAL A 604 21.71 -13.54 8.99
C VAL A 604 20.89 -13.34 7.73
N GLU A 605 20.47 -14.42 7.05
CA GLU A 605 19.61 -14.38 5.88
C GLU A 605 18.30 -13.64 6.20
N ASP A 606 17.61 -14.00 7.27
CA ASP A 606 16.37 -13.37 7.73
C ASP A 606 16.59 -11.87 8.02
N GLN A 607 17.70 -11.49 8.63
CA GLN A 607 18.05 -10.09 8.90
C GLN A 607 18.39 -9.31 7.62
N LEU A 608 19.00 -9.92 6.62
CA LEU A 608 19.27 -9.29 5.34
C LEU A 608 17.99 -9.01 4.55
N LEU A 609 16.97 -9.86 4.68
CA LEU A 609 15.69 -9.74 3.99
C LEU A 609 14.68 -8.82 4.68
N THR A 610 14.78 -8.66 6.02
CA THR A 610 13.74 -7.98 6.84
C THR A 610 13.95 -6.46 6.97
N THR A 611 14.76 -5.83 6.16
CA THR A 611 15.10 -4.41 6.27
C THR A 611 14.54 -3.56 5.13
N LYS A 612 14.65 -2.24 5.29
CA LYS A 612 14.27 -1.25 4.26
C LYS A 612 14.95 -1.50 2.90
N PHE A 613 16.16 -2.08 2.92
CA PHE A 613 16.92 -2.44 1.73
C PHE A 613 17.28 -3.93 1.80
N PRO A 614 16.37 -4.81 1.37
CA PRO A 614 16.61 -6.25 1.40
C PRO A 614 17.74 -6.61 0.43
N LEU A 615 18.72 -7.34 0.96
CA LEU A 615 19.83 -7.86 0.17
C LEU A 615 19.69 -9.38 0.09
N GLN A 616 19.56 -9.90 -1.14
CA GLN A 616 19.48 -11.33 -1.39
C GLN A 616 20.87 -11.86 -1.71
N LEU A 617 21.40 -12.66 -0.81
CA LEU A 617 22.62 -13.44 -1.03
C LEU A 617 22.29 -14.92 -0.99
N THR A 618 23.05 -15.73 -1.74
CA THR A 618 22.90 -17.18 -1.66
C THR A 618 23.47 -17.69 -0.31
N ARG A 619 22.90 -18.77 0.21
CA ARG A 619 23.40 -19.40 1.43
C ARG A 619 24.92 -19.73 1.37
N PRO A 620 25.44 -20.31 0.27
CA PRO A 620 26.88 -20.50 0.13
C PRO A 620 27.69 -19.22 0.27
N THR A 621 27.21 -18.10 -0.29
CA THR A 621 27.86 -16.78 -0.14
C THR A 621 27.88 -16.34 1.32
N ILE A 622 26.74 -16.45 2.02
CA ILE A 622 26.65 -16.10 3.46
C ILE A 622 27.59 -16.98 4.26
N MET A 623 27.61 -18.28 4.00
CA MET A 623 28.54 -19.21 4.67
C MET A 623 30.02 -18.84 4.45
N THR A 624 30.40 -18.47 3.24
CA THR A 624 31.77 -18.03 2.93
C THR A 624 32.14 -16.76 3.69
N ILE A 625 31.22 -15.79 3.76
CA ILE A 625 31.38 -14.56 4.55
C ILE A 625 31.57 -14.89 6.02
N LEU A 626 30.68 -15.71 6.60
CA LEU A 626 30.76 -16.10 7.99
C LEU A 626 32.03 -16.89 8.31
N ALA A 627 32.49 -17.70 7.37
CA ALA A 627 33.77 -18.42 7.50
C ALA A 627 34.97 -17.46 7.53
N ALA A 628 34.93 -16.35 6.82
CA ALA A 628 35.99 -15.35 6.81
C ALA A 628 36.05 -14.47 8.06
N LEU A 629 34.99 -14.40 8.86
CA LEU A 629 34.97 -13.60 10.08
C LEU A 629 36.06 -14.06 11.08
N PRO A 630 36.69 -13.16 11.88
CA PRO A 630 37.62 -13.51 12.96
C PRO A 630 36.99 -14.48 13.96
N LEU A 631 37.75 -15.46 14.43
CA LEU A 631 37.24 -16.51 15.34
C LEU A 631 36.60 -15.92 16.58
N GLN A 632 37.20 -14.86 17.15
CA GLN A 632 36.66 -14.18 18.33
C GLN A 632 35.25 -13.61 18.08
N LYS A 633 35.03 -12.95 16.91
CA LYS A 633 33.73 -12.41 16.52
C LYS A 633 32.70 -13.53 16.24
N LYS A 634 33.13 -14.67 15.67
CA LYS A 634 32.24 -15.84 15.47
C LYS A 634 31.78 -16.44 16.81
N ARG A 635 32.69 -16.59 17.80
CA ARG A 635 32.34 -17.13 19.12
C ARG A 635 31.27 -16.32 19.84
N LYS A 636 31.19 -15.01 19.61
CA LYS A 636 30.17 -14.15 20.22
C LYS A 636 28.73 -14.42 19.72
N ALA A 637 28.54 -15.16 18.62
CA ALA A 637 27.23 -15.59 18.15
C ALA A 637 26.45 -16.39 19.19
N ILE A 638 27.11 -17.09 20.08
CA ILE A 638 26.51 -17.89 21.16
C ILE A 638 25.92 -17.00 22.26
N HIS A 639 26.48 -15.81 22.46
CA HIS A 639 26.11 -14.91 23.55
C HIS A 639 24.72 -14.25 23.31
N ASP A 640 24.49 -13.76 22.11
CA ASP A 640 23.23 -13.19 21.68
C ASP A 640 23.06 -13.40 20.14
N PRO A 641 22.53 -14.54 19.71
CA PRO A 641 22.45 -14.90 18.30
C PRO A 641 21.68 -13.87 17.46
N GLU A 642 20.61 -13.29 18.03
CA GLU A 642 19.77 -12.32 17.30
C GLU A 642 20.49 -10.97 17.12
N ARG A 643 21.13 -10.47 18.16
CA ARG A 643 21.89 -9.21 18.07
C ARG A 643 23.15 -9.39 17.23
N TRP A 644 23.84 -10.52 17.39
CA TRP A 644 24.99 -10.85 16.56
C TRP A 644 24.62 -10.92 15.08
N SER A 645 23.54 -11.62 14.73
CA SER A 645 23.11 -11.74 13.33
C SER A 645 22.69 -10.38 12.73
N ARG A 646 22.10 -9.49 13.54
CA ARG A 646 21.78 -8.12 13.13
C ARG A 646 23.03 -7.29 12.80
N ILE A 647 24.06 -7.37 13.66
CA ILE A 647 25.34 -6.66 13.44
C ILE A 647 26.03 -7.19 12.18
N VAL A 648 26.11 -8.51 12.05
CA VAL A 648 26.73 -9.15 10.87
C VAL A 648 25.95 -8.81 9.60
N ALA A 649 24.63 -8.87 9.62
CA ALA A 649 23.82 -8.52 8.47
C ALA A 649 23.94 -7.03 8.12
N LYS A 650 24.09 -6.14 9.10
CA LYS A 650 24.37 -4.71 8.88
C LYS A 650 25.72 -4.55 8.16
N ALA A 651 26.79 -5.19 8.65
CA ALA A 651 28.12 -5.14 8.03
C ALA A 651 28.09 -5.69 6.59
N ILE A 652 27.48 -6.86 6.37
CA ILE A 652 27.32 -7.45 5.04
C ILE A 652 26.63 -6.47 4.10
N ARG A 653 25.51 -5.86 4.56
CA ARG A 653 24.74 -4.94 3.73
C ARG A 653 25.53 -3.70 3.39
N GLN A 654 26.12 -3.04 4.37
CA GLN A 654 26.85 -1.80 4.17
C GLN A 654 28.01 -2.02 3.20
N THR A 655 28.90 -2.97 3.47
CA THR A 655 30.06 -3.25 2.62
C THR A 655 29.64 -3.68 1.21
N THR A 656 28.58 -4.50 1.07
CA THR A 656 28.14 -4.94 -0.26
C THR A 656 27.58 -3.77 -1.07
N ILE A 657 26.77 -2.91 -0.47
CA ILE A 657 26.18 -1.76 -1.15
C ILE A 657 27.24 -0.71 -1.52
N GLU A 658 28.24 -0.47 -0.65
CA GLU A 658 29.36 0.41 -0.95
C GLU A 658 30.17 -0.10 -2.15
N GLN A 659 30.46 -1.39 -2.21
CA GLN A 659 31.09 -1.98 -3.39
C GLN A 659 30.19 -1.91 -4.65
N MET A 660 28.87 -2.01 -4.47
CA MET A 660 27.94 -1.81 -5.60
C MET A 660 28.04 -0.40 -6.15
N VAL A 661 28.18 0.64 -5.32
CA VAL A 661 28.34 2.03 -5.77
C VAL A 661 29.59 2.20 -6.64
N GLU A 662 30.69 1.55 -6.26
CA GLU A 662 31.98 1.65 -6.98
C GLU A 662 31.99 0.90 -8.32
N HIS A 663 31.19 -0.16 -8.43
CA HIS A 663 31.21 -1.08 -9.56
C HIS A 663 29.89 -1.14 -10.33
N ILE A 664 29.04 -0.13 -10.19
CA ILE A 664 27.79 -0.01 -10.94
C ILE A 664 28.03 0.70 -12.27
N THR A 665 27.40 0.20 -13.30
CA THR A 665 27.30 0.87 -14.60
C THR A 665 25.84 0.98 -15.01
N TYR A 666 25.46 2.14 -15.55
CA TYR A 666 24.13 2.40 -16.07
C TYR A 666 24.16 2.37 -17.60
N GLU A 667 23.26 1.60 -18.19
CA GLU A 667 23.02 1.53 -19.63
C GLU A 667 21.66 2.12 -19.93
N ALA A 668 21.59 3.18 -20.71
CA ALA A 668 20.33 3.79 -21.11
C ALA A 668 19.47 2.79 -21.91
N LEU A 669 18.17 2.79 -21.62
CA LEU A 669 17.20 2.06 -22.42
C LEU A 669 16.85 2.88 -23.68
N PRO A 670 16.32 2.24 -24.76
CA PRO A 670 15.88 2.96 -25.95
C PRO A 670 14.89 4.10 -25.61
N ASP A 671 14.93 5.18 -26.37
CA ASP A 671 14.14 6.41 -26.15
C ASP A 671 12.63 6.15 -25.99
N GLU A 672 12.08 5.17 -26.69
CA GLU A 672 10.67 4.74 -26.57
C GLU A 672 10.28 4.30 -25.15
N LYS A 673 11.25 4.03 -24.27
CA LYS A 673 11.08 3.65 -22.87
C LYS A 673 11.39 4.79 -21.90
N SER A 674 11.73 5.98 -22.39
CA SER A 674 11.98 7.14 -21.54
C SER A 674 10.72 7.59 -20.79
N TRP A 675 10.86 8.45 -19.79
CA TRP A 675 9.76 9.04 -19.09
C TRP A 675 9.01 10.02 -20.00
N ASP A 676 7.69 9.88 -20.08
CA ASP A 676 6.83 10.83 -20.78
C ASP A 676 6.63 12.09 -19.92
N ALA A 677 6.93 13.26 -20.49
CA ALA A 677 6.85 14.53 -19.82
C ALA A 677 5.41 14.83 -19.32
N GLU A 678 4.39 14.54 -20.14
CA GLU A 678 2.98 14.77 -19.77
C GLU A 678 2.52 13.84 -18.63
N VAL A 679 3.13 12.68 -18.48
CA VAL A 679 2.87 11.77 -17.38
C VAL A 679 3.57 12.23 -16.10
N VAL A 680 4.76 12.80 -16.22
CA VAL A 680 5.57 13.26 -15.08
C VAL A 680 5.11 14.65 -14.62
N PHE A 681 4.92 15.59 -15.52
CA PHE A 681 4.51 16.96 -15.22
C PHE A 681 3.06 17.18 -15.65
N VAL A 682 2.13 16.88 -14.77
CA VAL A 682 0.70 17.07 -15.03
C VAL A 682 0.32 18.55 -15.08
N GLU A 683 -0.75 18.90 -15.80
CA GLU A 683 -1.20 20.31 -15.96
C GLU A 683 -1.54 20.97 -14.62
N ALA A 684 -2.08 20.20 -13.68
CA ALA A 684 -2.37 20.71 -12.35
C ALA A 684 -2.13 19.63 -11.29
N GLU A 685 -1.60 20.05 -10.15
CA GLU A 685 -1.38 19.19 -8.99
C GLU A 685 -2.03 19.82 -7.76
N SER A 686 -2.67 19.02 -6.93
CA SER A 686 -3.28 19.55 -5.72
C SER A 686 -2.64 18.94 -4.49
N ILE A 687 -2.54 19.76 -3.46
CA ILE A 687 -2.03 19.39 -2.15
C ILE A 687 -2.94 19.96 -1.06
N THR A 688 -3.01 19.29 0.06
CA THR A 688 -3.62 19.82 1.29
C THR A 688 -2.51 20.17 2.26
N PRO A 689 -2.14 21.46 2.39
CA PRO A 689 -1.16 21.90 3.39
C PRO A 689 -1.67 21.60 4.81
N PRO A 690 -0.77 21.45 5.80
CA PRO A 690 -1.18 21.31 7.20
C PRO A 690 -1.88 22.59 7.66
N PRO A 691 -2.82 22.50 8.62
CA PRO A 691 -3.42 23.68 9.21
C PRO A 691 -2.32 24.54 9.87
N LEU A 692 -2.31 25.82 9.56
CA LEU A 692 -1.37 26.78 10.13
C LEU A 692 -1.66 26.94 11.63
N SER A 693 -0.74 26.52 12.48
CA SER A 693 -0.75 26.86 13.89
C SER A 693 -0.06 28.19 14.09
N PRO A 694 -0.61 29.13 14.87
CA PRO A 694 0.03 30.42 15.12
C PRO A 694 1.45 30.25 15.67
N GLY A 695 2.45 30.81 14.96
CA GLY A 695 3.86 30.79 15.37
C GLY A 695 4.64 29.52 15.01
N VAL A 696 4.06 28.60 14.26
CA VAL A 696 4.74 27.40 13.72
C VAL A 696 4.77 27.52 12.20
N ASP A 697 5.97 27.58 11.64
CA ASP A 697 6.16 27.51 10.19
C ASP A 697 5.94 26.07 9.72
N PRO A 698 5.04 25.82 8.75
CA PRO A 698 4.70 24.45 8.35
C PRO A 698 5.91 23.77 7.70
N SER A 699 6.16 22.52 8.11
CA SER A 699 7.27 21.71 7.58
C SER A 699 7.07 21.31 6.11
N TYR A 700 5.83 21.36 5.60
CA TYR A 700 5.52 21.19 4.18
C TYR A 700 4.40 22.15 3.76
N GLY A 701 4.31 22.47 2.48
CA GLY A 701 3.30 23.43 2.01
C GLY A 701 3.50 23.84 0.56
N VAL A 702 3.00 25.02 0.25
CA VAL A 702 3.07 25.61 -1.08
C VAL A 702 3.70 26.99 -0.98
N ALA A 703 4.76 27.23 -1.74
CA ALA A 703 5.37 28.52 -1.95
C ALA A 703 4.98 29.05 -3.34
N ALA A 704 4.31 30.21 -3.38
CA ALA A 704 3.92 30.82 -4.64
C ALA A 704 5.17 31.14 -5.48
N ALA A 705 5.13 30.84 -6.77
CA ALA A 705 6.17 31.25 -7.70
C ALA A 705 5.96 32.72 -8.11
N ARG A 706 7.04 33.34 -8.54
CA ARG A 706 7.03 34.73 -9.03
C ARG A 706 6.28 34.78 -10.38
N ASP A 707 5.44 35.82 -10.56
CA ASP A 707 4.83 36.09 -11.86
C ASP A 707 5.89 36.32 -12.94
N GLY A 708 5.84 35.55 -14.02
CA GLY A 708 6.87 35.59 -15.06
C GLY A 708 8.23 35.04 -14.64
N GLY A 709 8.30 34.34 -13.49
CA GLY A 709 9.52 33.64 -13.02
C GLY A 709 9.85 32.37 -13.78
N SER A 710 10.95 31.74 -13.39
CA SER A 710 11.54 30.56 -14.05
C SER A 710 11.01 29.22 -13.58
N ASN A 711 10.08 29.19 -12.62
CA ASN A 711 9.46 27.95 -12.13
C ASN A 711 8.45 27.40 -13.13
N LEU A 712 8.55 26.09 -13.44
CA LEU A 712 7.65 25.38 -14.34
C LEU A 712 6.16 25.40 -13.88
N TYR A 713 5.93 25.60 -12.58
CA TYR A 713 4.60 25.69 -11.98
C TYR A 713 4.37 27.08 -11.37
N ASP A 714 3.11 27.46 -11.18
CA ASP A 714 2.72 28.72 -10.52
C ASP A 714 3.03 28.73 -9.01
N ALA A 715 3.42 27.58 -8.46
CA ALA A 715 3.93 27.44 -7.11
C ALA A 715 4.77 26.18 -6.94
N THR A 716 5.65 26.17 -5.94
CA THR A 716 6.42 24.98 -5.53
C THR A 716 5.76 24.30 -4.35
N ILE A 717 5.51 22.99 -4.48
CA ILE A 717 5.13 22.13 -3.36
C ILE A 717 6.41 21.66 -2.67
N TYR A 718 6.60 22.03 -1.41
CA TYR A 718 7.79 21.67 -0.64
C TYR A 718 7.47 20.72 0.52
N ASP A 719 8.39 19.81 0.82
CA ASP A 719 8.29 18.81 1.89
C ASP A 719 9.20 19.17 3.09
N SER A 720 10.03 20.22 2.97
CA SER A 720 10.92 20.70 4.03
C SER A 720 11.20 22.19 3.91
N HIS A 721 11.67 22.80 5.01
CA HIS A 721 12.13 24.20 5.00
C HIS A 721 13.33 24.42 4.07
N VAL A 722 14.19 23.41 3.93
CA VAL A 722 15.35 23.46 3.03
C VAL A 722 14.88 23.60 1.59
N GLU A 723 13.92 22.78 1.17
CA GLU A 723 13.34 22.85 -0.17
C GLU A 723 12.65 24.19 -0.44
N ARG A 724 11.90 24.72 0.53
CA ARG A 724 11.28 26.03 0.43
C ARG A 724 12.31 27.12 0.20
N SER A 725 13.34 27.18 1.07
CA SER A 725 14.40 28.19 0.98
C SER A 725 15.17 28.06 -0.33
N PHE A 726 15.39 26.84 -0.81
CA PHE A 726 16.06 26.59 -2.08
C PHE A 726 15.21 27.06 -3.28
N ALA A 727 13.89 26.77 -3.27
CA ALA A 727 12.98 27.28 -4.29
C ALA A 727 12.96 28.81 -4.35
N GLU A 728 12.94 29.49 -3.18
CA GLU A 728 13.01 30.94 -3.08
C GLU A 728 14.33 31.50 -3.63
N GLN A 729 15.45 30.80 -3.46
CA GLN A 729 16.74 31.19 -4.04
C GLN A 729 16.73 31.02 -5.56
N LEU A 730 16.20 29.90 -6.10
CA LEU A 730 16.10 29.68 -7.53
C LEU A 730 15.23 30.76 -8.22
N GLU A 731 14.15 31.19 -7.58
CA GLU A 731 13.29 32.27 -8.09
C GLU A 731 13.98 33.64 -8.15
N ASN A 732 14.99 33.85 -7.30
CA ASN A 732 15.70 35.15 -7.17
C ASN A 732 17.06 35.16 -7.88
N ASP A 733 17.53 34.08 -8.47
CA ASP A 733 18.76 34.05 -9.25
C ASP A 733 18.43 34.26 -10.74
N ASP A 734 18.81 35.43 -11.28
CA ASP A 734 18.55 35.84 -12.67
C ASP A 734 19.22 34.89 -13.70
N ARG A 735 20.17 34.07 -13.29
CA ARG A 735 20.82 33.04 -14.13
C ARG A 735 20.02 31.76 -14.25
N VAL A 736 19.00 31.55 -13.40
CA VAL A 736 18.11 30.42 -13.50
C VAL A 736 17.07 30.67 -14.58
N VAL A 737 17.26 30.01 -15.72
CA VAL A 737 16.38 30.15 -16.89
C VAL A 737 15.07 29.40 -16.68
N LEU A 738 15.16 28.19 -16.12
CA LEU A 738 14.02 27.35 -15.81
C LEU A 738 14.37 26.40 -14.67
N PHE A 739 13.42 26.20 -13.76
CA PHE A 739 13.55 25.14 -12.77
C PHE A 739 12.21 24.49 -12.44
N THR A 740 12.28 23.28 -11.90
CA THR A 740 11.12 22.56 -11.39
C THR A 740 11.50 21.61 -10.27
N LYS A 741 10.64 21.49 -9.26
CA LYS A 741 10.72 20.35 -8.36
C LYS A 741 10.28 19.10 -9.12
N LEU A 742 11.11 18.07 -9.11
CA LEU A 742 10.82 16.80 -9.78
C LEU A 742 9.71 16.05 -9.01
N PRO A 743 8.61 15.69 -9.68
CA PRO A 743 7.55 14.96 -9.01
C PRO A 743 8.01 13.58 -8.53
N ARG A 744 7.49 13.12 -7.39
CA ARG A 744 7.81 11.81 -6.79
C ARG A 744 7.59 10.61 -7.71
N ARG A 745 6.83 10.77 -8.79
CA ARG A 745 6.62 9.77 -9.85
C ARG A 745 7.80 9.62 -10.79
N PHE A 746 8.68 10.63 -10.86
CA PHE A 746 9.96 10.50 -11.56
C PHE A 746 10.94 9.71 -10.70
N LYS A 747 11.40 8.56 -11.20
CA LYS A 747 12.20 7.60 -10.43
C LYS A 747 13.45 7.18 -11.18
N VAL A 748 14.56 7.12 -10.46
CA VAL A 748 15.81 6.51 -10.87
C VAL A 748 15.95 5.18 -10.15
N GLY A 749 16.15 4.08 -10.91
CA GLY A 749 16.35 2.75 -10.33
C GLY A 749 17.75 2.62 -9.73
N THR A 750 17.86 2.19 -8.49
CA THR A 750 19.13 1.93 -7.81
C THR A 750 19.10 0.56 -7.10
N PRO A 751 20.26 -0.04 -6.79
CA PRO A 751 20.31 -1.28 -6.01
C PRO A 751 19.67 -1.17 -4.61
N VAL A 752 19.57 0.04 -4.06
CA VAL A 752 18.94 0.33 -2.77
C VAL A 752 17.48 0.81 -2.91
N GLY A 753 16.84 0.53 -4.04
CA GLY A 753 15.46 0.91 -4.34
C GLY A 753 15.37 2.12 -5.26
N GLU A 754 14.13 2.49 -5.57
CA GLU A 754 13.85 3.66 -6.41
C GLU A 754 14.18 4.95 -5.65
N TYR A 755 14.77 5.89 -6.37
CA TYR A 755 15.16 7.20 -5.88
C TYR A 755 14.50 8.29 -6.74
N SER A 756 14.05 9.37 -6.13
CA SER A 756 13.49 10.53 -6.80
C SER A 756 14.33 11.74 -6.41
N PRO A 757 15.11 12.34 -7.33
CA PRO A 757 15.82 13.58 -7.05
C PRO A 757 14.84 14.75 -6.88
N ASP A 758 15.25 15.81 -6.20
CA ASP A 758 14.35 16.90 -5.83
C ASP A 758 14.15 17.92 -6.97
N TRP A 759 15.21 18.33 -7.66
CA TRP A 759 15.16 19.47 -8.57
C TRP A 759 15.81 19.19 -9.92
N ALA A 760 15.23 19.77 -10.97
CA ALA A 760 15.85 19.91 -12.28
C ALA A 760 15.88 21.39 -12.67
N ILE A 761 17.04 21.86 -13.15
CA ILE A 761 17.33 23.28 -13.31
C ILE A 761 18.07 23.51 -14.63
N VAL A 762 17.72 24.55 -15.38
CA VAL A 762 18.49 25.09 -16.49
C VAL A 762 19.09 26.40 -16.03
N TYR A 763 20.40 26.46 -16.05
CA TYR A 763 21.20 27.56 -15.55
C TYR A 763 22.05 28.16 -16.66
N ASP A 764 22.09 29.49 -16.74
CA ASP A 764 22.92 30.23 -17.71
C ASP A 764 24.19 30.75 -16.98
N ASP A 765 25.34 30.18 -17.32
CA ASP A 765 26.59 30.47 -16.62
C ASP A 765 27.18 31.87 -17.01
N ASP A 766 27.12 32.19 -18.29
CA ASP A 766 27.76 33.44 -18.81
C ASP A 766 27.08 34.01 -20.06
N GLY A 767 25.83 33.63 -20.36
CA GLY A 767 25.11 34.01 -21.56
C GLY A 767 25.52 33.24 -22.82
N THR A 768 26.51 32.34 -22.73
CA THR A 768 26.98 31.49 -23.82
C THR A 768 26.87 30.01 -23.57
N HIS A 769 26.87 29.60 -22.29
CA HIS A 769 26.79 28.21 -21.87
C HIS A 769 25.58 27.94 -20.97
N ARG A 770 24.77 26.94 -21.33
CA ARG A 770 23.67 26.46 -20.51
C ARG A 770 24.06 25.17 -19.79
N LEU A 771 23.95 25.18 -18.47
CA LEU A 771 24.15 24.02 -17.62
C LEU A 771 22.81 23.38 -17.28
N TYR A 772 22.77 22.05 -17.30
CA TYR A 772 21.62 21.26 -16.95
C TYR A 772 21.93 20.55 -15.65
N LEU A 773 21.23 20.95 -14.60
CA LEU A 773 21.52 20.56 -13.23
C LEU A 773 20.40 19.72 -12.64
N VAL A 774 20.76 18.64 -11.94
CA VAL A 774 19.86 17.92 -11.04
C VAL A 774 20.42 18.08 -9.63
N ARG A 775 19.58 18.51 -8.72
CA ARG A 775 19.98 18.79 -7.33
C ARG A 775 19.12 18.00 -6.33
N GLU A 776 19.76 17.60 -5.26
CA GLU A 776 19.14 17.02 -4.07
C GLU A 776 19.35 17.98 -2.92
N THR A 777 18.28 18.37 -2.23
CA THR A 777 18.34 19.30 -1.10
C THR A 777 18.42 18.56 0.22
N LYS A 778 19.41 18.91 1.05
CA LYS A 778 19.63 18.36 2.39
C LYS A 778 19.98 19.47 3.39
N ASP A 779 19.90 19.17 4.68
CA ASP A 779 20.26 20.12 5.75
C ASP A 779 21.78 20.38 5.84
N THR A 780 22.58 19.64 5.13
CA THR A 780 24.05 19.71 5.10
C THR A 780 24.61 19.52 3.70
N THR A 781 25.76 20.14 3.43
CA THR A 781 26.55 19.89 2.21
C THR A 781 27.57 18.76 2.39
N HIS A 782 27.79 18.27 3.60
CA HIS A 782 28.68 17.17 3.90
C HIS A 782 27.96 15.85 3.81
N LEU A 783 28.35 15.00 2.85
CA LEU A 783 27.70 13.72 2.61
C LEU A 783 27.78 12.79 3.82
N GLU A 784 28.85 12.86 4.59
CA GLU A 784 29.12 12.07 5.78
C GLU A 784 28.19 12.38 6.95
N ASP A 785 27.58 13.56 7.00
CA ASP A 785 26.62 13.93 8.04
C ASP A 785 25.21 13.36 7.78
N LEU A 786 24.97 12.84 6.57
CA LEU A 786 23.69 12.23 6.22
C LEU A 786 23.61 10.78 6.70
N ASP A 787 22.36 10.27 6.82
CA ASP A 787 22.16 8.85 7.05
C ASP A 787 22.78 8.02 5.92
N TRP A 788 23.43 6.91 6.29
CA TRP A 788 24.15 6.05 5.35
C TRP A 788 23.29 5.68 4.11
N SER A 789 22.00 5.45 4.31
CA SER A 789 21.10 5.10 3.21
C SER A 789 20.87 6.26 2.23
N GLU A 790 20.90 7.49 2.71
CA GLU A 790 20.81 8.69 1.88
C GLU A 790 22.11 8.93 1.13
N GLN A 791 23.26 8.77 1.79
CA GLN A 791 24.56 8.81 1.13
C GLN A 791 24.62 7.87 -0.08
N MET A 792 24.17 6.61 0.09
CA MET A 792 24.18 5.61 -0.97
C MET A 792 23.25 6.00 -2.13
N ARG A 793 22.06 6.50 -1.85
CA ARG A 793 21.12 6.98 -2.88
C ARG A 793 21.71 8.12 -3.69
N ILE A 794 22.31 9.11 -3.03
CA ILE A 794 22.96 10.26 -3.68
C ILE A 794 24.11 9.78 -4.58
N ARG A 795 24.95 8.86 -4.12
CA ARG A 795 26.04 8.30 -4.91
C ARG A 795 25.55 7.51 -6.12
N PHE A 796 24.51 6.68 -5.97
CA PHE A 796 23.91 5.95 -7.09
C PHE A 796 23.27 6.89 -8.10
N ALA A 797 22.60 7.95 -7.66
CA ALA A 797 22.03 8.95 -8.54
C ALA A 797 23.12 9.71 -9.30
N GLY A 798 24.24 10.06 -8.65
CA GLY A 798 25.40 10.63 -9.29
C GLY A 798 25.93 9.76 -10.43
N ASN A 799 26.10 8.46 -10.18
CA ASN A 799 26.53 7.51 -11.21
C ASN A 799 25.52 7.37 -12.36
N HIS A 800 24.21 7.44 -12.07
CA HIS A 800 23.16 7.44 -13.08
C HIS A 800 23.30 8.66 -14.00
N PHE A 801 23.30 9.88 -13.45
CA PHE A 801 23.34 11.10 -14.25
C PHE A 801 24.68 11.35 -14.93
N ALA A 802 25.80 10.86 -14.38
CA ALA A 802 27.08 10.88 -15.04
C ALA A 802 27.10 10.06 -16.35
N GLY A 803 26.24 9.06 -16.47
CA GLY A 803 26.06 8.23 -17.67
C GLY A 803 24.96 8.72 -18.62
N ALA A 804 24.47 9.97 -18.50
CA ALA A 804 23.38 10.50 -19.31
C ALA A 804 23.72 10.46 -20.83
N PRO A 805 22.90 9.81 -21.68
CA PRO A 805 23.24 9.56 -23.10
C PRO A 805 23.10 10.81 -23.97
N ASN A 806 22.27 11.79 -23.54
CA ASN A 806 21.84 12.92 -24.35
C ASN A 806 22.57 14.22 -24.02
N GLY A 807 23.68 14.16 -23.31
CA GLY A 807 24.51 15.29 -22.95
C GLY A 807 24.76 15.39 -21.45
N LEU A 808 25.68 16.24 -21.05
CA LEU A 808 26.08 16.42 -19.66
C LEU A 808 24.93 16.89 -18.79
N VAL A 809 24.77 16.21 -17.67
CA VAL A 809 23.88 16.61 -16.57
C VAL A 809 24.73 16.61 -15.30
N GLU A 810 24.80 17.73 -14.64
CA GLU A 810 25.51 17.83 -13.37
C GLU A 810 24.58 17.48 -12.22
N TYR A 811 24.95 16.46 -11.46
CA TYR A 811 24.21 16.05 -10.28
C TYR A 811 25.01 16.35 -9.01
N ALA A 812 24.40 17.02 -8.06
CA ALA A 812 24.97 17.26 -6.74
C ALA A 812 23.89 17.36 -5.65
N HIS A 813 24.26 17.13 -4.40
CA HIS A 813 23.44 17.52 -3.27
C HIS A 813 23.87 18.91 -2.76
N THR A 814 22.93 19.64 -2.22
CA THR A 814 23.14 21.01 -1.73
C THR A 814 22.30 21.30 -0.49
N ASP A 815 22.71 22.29 0.28
CA ASP A 815 21.88 22.84 1.35
C ASP A 815 21.28 24.20 0.96
N ALA A 816 20.31 24.67 1.74
CA ALA A 816 19.65 25.97 1.51
C ALA A 816 20.60 27.17 1.67
N ARG A 817 21.76 27.03 2.30
CA ARG A 817 22.71 28.14 2.53
C ARG A 817 23.74 28.26 1.42
N SER A 818 24.09 27.16 0.80
CA SER A 818 25.14 27.10 -0.22
C SER A 818 24.67 27.54 -1.61
N GLY A 819 23.34 27.63 -1.82
CA GLY A 819 22.76 27.98 -3.11
C GLY A 819 23.10 26.98 -4.23
N LEU A 820 22.99 27.43 -5.46
CA LEU A 820 23.50 26.72 -6.63
C LEU A 820 25.02 26.79 -6.63
N ARG A 821 25.68 25.76 -6.09
CA ARG A 821 27.11 25.58 -6.37
C ARG A 821 27.23 24.99 -7.78
N VAL A 822 27.68 25.81 -8.68
CA VAL A 822 28.19 25.39 -9.98
C VAL A 822 29.70 25.30 -9.80
N ASP A 823 30.24 24.09 -9.73
CA ASP A 823 31.69 23.93 -9.73
C ASP A 823 32.20 24.48 -11.05
N ASP A 824 33.17 25.42 -10.99
CA ASP A 824 33.84 25.95 -12.17
C ASP A 824 34.36 24.78 -13.01
N ALA A 825 33.64 24.39 -14.02
CA ALA A 825 33.98 23.26 -14.93
C ALA A 825 35.26 23.54 -15.79
N SER A 826 35.88 24.73 -15.57
CA SER A 826 37.11 25.14 -16.25
C SER A 826 38.41 24.72 -15.55
N SER A 827 38.37 24.16 -14.30
CA SER A 827 39.56 23.73 -13.56
C SER A 827 39.82 22.21 -13.55
N GLY A 828 39.07 21.44 -14.34
CA GLY A 828 39.17 19.98 -14.44
C GLY A 828 40.29 19.47 -15.35
N LYS A 829 41.50 20.07 -15.36
CA LYS A 829 42.73 19.46 -15.81
C LYS A 829 43.78 19.59 -14.74
N SER A 830 44.25 18.45 -14.25
CA SER A 830 45.35 18.24 -13.33
C SER A 830 45.04 18.25 -11.82
N ASN A 831 44.64 17.12 -11.27
CA ASN A 831 45.18 16.66 -10.00
C ASN A 831 45.11 15.13 -9.88
N THR A 832 45.74 14.43 -10.83
CA THR A 832 46.07 13.00 -10.73
C THR A 832 47.57 12.79 -11.00
N GLN A 833 48.43 13.66 -10.43
CA GLN A 833 49.86 13.42 -10.38
C GLN A 833 50.50 14.34 -9.33
N SER A 834 50.37 14.03 -8.07
CA SER A 834 51.35 14.46 -7.06
C SER A 834 51.09 13.80 -5.70
N GLN A 835 51.09 12.46 -5.67
CA GLN A 835 51.38 11.69 -4.43
C GLN A 835 52.17 10.44 -4.80
N ARG A 836 53.37 10.68 -5.38
CA ARG A 836 54.45 9.71 -5.35
C ARG A 836 55.76 10.51 -5.49
N SER A 837 56.30 10.94 -4.37
CA SER A 837 57.75 11.13 -4.15
C SER A 837 57.97 11.99 -2.89
N SER A 838 57.97 11.36 -1.77
CA SER A 838 58.76 11.82 -0.60
C SER A 838 58.81 10.73 0.48
N ASP A 839 59.45 9.60 0.12
CA ASP A 839 60.07 8.69 1.08
C ASP A 839 61.31 8.09 0.39
N GLU A 840 62.38 8.88 0.32
CA GLU A 840 63.78 8.47 0.24
C GLU A 840 64.61 9.66 0.71
N VAL A 841 64.87 9.72 1.99
CA VAL A 841 66.17 9.96 2.63
C VAL A 841 66.04 9.61 4.13
#